data_32e9dcf8237e3e6d22151e1e81909ee4
#
_entry.id   32e9dcf8237e3e6d22151e1e81909ee4
#
_cell.length_a   1.000
_cell.length_b   1.000
_cell.length_c   1.000
_cell.angle_alpha   90.00
_cell.angle_beta   90.00
_cell.angle_gamma   90.00
#
_symmetry.space_group_name_H-M   'P 1'
#
loop_
_entity.id
_entity.type
_entity.pdbx_description
1 polymer ?
#
loop_
_entity_poly.entity_id
_entity_poly.type
_entity_poly.pdbx_seq_one_letter_code
_entity_poly.pdbx_strand_id
1 'polypeptide(L)'
;MTATASFRRPGVRHLCTMLVALWCATAAAQPLPAAGTAATDSGSASASAASAASAASAASAVSAASAPADDVTSHVCVADGGPSGRPSIGLALSGGGARGYAHLGVLKVLEDNRIPIDCIAGTSMGAVVGGLYASGMPAEDMQKRLSQIDLADIAFDVTERADLPQSRREDERYYINGLTLGFGAKGVKAPAGLVQGNRLQALLADWTAAVPTNQPFDRLPIPYRAVATDLQTGQMVVLDHGSLPLAIRASMAMPGLFAPAEINGRALVDGGLVSNLPVDTARRMGADVVIAVDIGSPLRPLDALASPADVMQQMVGILIRQNVTSQRKQLHAQDVLLTPDLGTIAFTDFQSANQAIAAGAAAATAALPRLKRFALSPADYAAYRSAHAQPLPPPIRITRIDIKTSGGVPKRVVSDALHVKRGDIYDPKQVSQDLLALTTGGNFESVTQQIVSRGDDNVLEINAREKYWGPNFLLFGLGMSSSSTDEGGFRLHVGYRRPWLTESGLEFRADTTIGSDLQSARVELRQPLPGAYGLYISPYAEYQRRYVNLYDDSGEVKLNQYLMQTTRTGLDFGLPIARLGDFRMGIGYVTGHGSPNYNLPIDDTSGSLFWPTFSSQALTARARLVIDQLDDPMFPRRGYFTELRVERSLWSHNSQSTQEFGDGISNTPYTEIYGKAMIAQQFGRHSVSATIEGGKSIGGTNLINAFNFTLGGFQHLAAYAADQLTGNELAYGNVTYMNQLMTFNASPIKALSVGASAEVGNVWSSGVQVGGGVLKQSYTFFTSLSTAFGPLYMGVALAPGGRRNIYLQLGRTY
;
A
#
# COMPACT_ATOMS: atom_id res chain seq x y z
N MET A 1 -23.81 -14.60 56.31
CA MET A 1 -22.52 -15.28 56.28
C MET A 1 -22.11 -15.33 54.85
N THR A 2 -21.23 -14.46 54.49
CA THR A 2 -20.69 -14.22 53.16
C THR A 2 -19.53 -15.15 52.88
N ALA A 3 -19.64 -15.96 51.82
CA ALA A 3 -18.51 -16.71 51.28
C ALA A 3 -18.18 -16.22 49.86
N THR A 4 -17.11 -15.45 49.75
CA THR A 4 -16.48 -15.05 48.52
C THR A 4 -15.65 -16.19 47.93
N ALA A 5 -16.07 -16.80 46.88
CA ALA A 5 -15.30 -17.77 46.10
C ALA A 5 -14.44 -17.04 45.05
N SER A 6 -13.12 -17.04 45.22
CA SER A 6 -12.16 -16.52 44.25
C SER A 6 -11.95 -17.53 43.12
N PHE A 7 -12.40 -17.20 41.91
CA PHE A 7 -12.12 -18.00 40.73
C PHE A 7 -10.70 -17.70 40.20
N ARG A 8 -9.80 -18.65 40.33
CA ARG A 8 -8.51 -18.67 39.66
C ARG A 8 -8.68 -19.31 38.27
N ARG A 9 -8.52 -18.53 37.19
CA ARG A 9 -8.44 -19.03 35.80
C ARG A 9 -7.00 -19.54 35.53
N PRO A 10 -6.80 -20.80 35.12
CA PRO A 10 -5.51 -21.31 34.68
C PRO A 10 -5.50 -21.46 33.18
N GLY A 11 -5.29 -20.42 32.40
CA GLY A 11 -5.26 -20.56 30.92
C GLY A 11 -4.27 -19.64 30.21
N VAL A 12 -4.06 -18.46 30.73
CA VAL A 12 -3.27 -17.43 30.04
C VAL A 12 -1.77 -17.54 30.29
N ARG A 13 -1.37 -18.16 31.40
CA ARG A 13 0.06 -18.28 31.74
C ARG A 13 0.86 -19.26 30.90
N HIS A 14 0.24 -20.30 30.33
CA HIS A 14 0.99 -21.30 29.54
C HIS A 14 1.26 -20.89 28.10
N LEU A 15 0.39 -20.06 27.50
CA LEU A 15 0.61 -19.58 26.12
C LEU A 15 1.66 -18.47 26.05
N CYS A 16 1.70 -17.58 27.04
CA CYS A 16 2.77 -16.59 27.17
C CYS A 16 4.14 -17.25 27.45
N THR A 17 4.16 -18.36 28.20
CA THR A 17 5.41 -19.08 28.52
C THR A 17 5.96 -19.81 27.28
N MET A 18 5.12 -20.35 26.40
CA MET A 18 5.59 -20.96 25.14
C MET A 18 6.12 -19.94 24.13
N LEU A 19 5.51 -18.77 23.98
CA LEU A 19 6.02 -17.72 23.11
C LEU A 19 7.30 -17.09 23.65
N VAL A 20 7.44 -16.94 24.96
CA VAL A 20 8.68 -16.46 25.60
C VAL A 20 9.77 -17.53 25.55
N ALA A 21 9.44 -18.82 25.66
CA ALA A 21 10.41 -19.91 25.54
C ALA A 21 10.95 -20.07 24.09
N LEU A 22 10.13 -19.81 23.06
CA LEU A 22 10.61 -19.77 21.67
C LEU A 22 11.48 -18.53 21.37
N TRP A 23 11.26 -17.44 22.10
CA TRP A 23 12.08 -16.21 21.96
C TRP A 23 13.41 -16.32 22.74
N CYS A 24 13.45 -17.04 23.84
CA CYS A 24 14.68 -17.29 24.61
C CYS A 24 15.60 -18.37 24.01
N ALA A 25 15.07 -19.29 23.21
CA ALA A 25 15.86 -20.36 22.61
C ALA A 25 16.74 -19.90 21.43
N THR A 26 16.50 -18.71 20.85
CA THR A 26 17.33 -18.13 19.77
C THR A 26 18.37 -17.12 20.27
N ALA A 27 18.37 -16.78 21.57
CA ALA A 27 19.31 -15.82 22.19
C ALA A 27 20.51 -16.46 22.93
N ALA A 28 20.60 -17.79 22.99
CA ALA A 28 21.61 -18.48 23.76
C ALA A 28 22.68 -19.17 22.89
N ALA A 29 23.41 -18.39 22.09
CA ALA A 29 24.64 -18.88 21.45
C ALA A 29 25.66 -17.77 21.25
N GLN A 30 26.14 -17.17 22.32
CA GLN A 30 27.48 -16.56 22.38
C GLN A 30 28.00 -16.56 23.83
N PRO A 31 29.25 -17.00 24.11
CA PRO A 31 29.78 -17.05 25.46
C PRO A 31 30.22 -15.67 25.93
N LEU A 32 29.81 -15.30 27.12
CA LEU A 32 30.30 -14.16 27.87
C LEU A 32 31.71 -14.44 28.40
N PRO A 33 32.66 -13.49 28.38
CA PRO A 33 33.90 -13.63 29.10
C PRO A 33 33.68 -13.34 30.58
N ALA A 34 34.36 -14.15 31.39
CA ALA A 34 34.29 -14.20 32.86
C ALA A 34 34.70 -12.88 33.52
N ALA A 35 33.93 -12.49 34.54
CA ALA A 35 34.27 -11.44 35.47
C ALA A 35 35.46 -11.86 36.37
N GLY A 36 36.53 -11.11 36.28
CA GLY A 36 37.66 -11.18 37.19
C GLY A 36 37.60 -10.04 38.22
N THR A 37 37.85 -10.38 39.41
CA THR A 37 37.82 -9.62 40.66
C THR A 37 38.71 -8.37 40.65
N ALA A 38 38.24 -7.37 41.36
CA ALA A 38 38.94 -6.14 41.67
C ALA A 38 40.23 -6.33 42.47
N ALA A 39 41.30 -5.65 42.09
CA ALA A 39 42.37 -5.26 42.98
C ALA A 39 42.87 -3.85 42.56
N THR A 40 42.88 -2.99 43.54
CA THR A 40 43.45 -1.66 43.55
C THR A 40 44.94 -1.69 43.27
N ASP A 41 45.49 -0.89 42.36
CA ASP A 41 46.60 -0.01 42.74
C ASP A 41 46.92 1.04 41.68
N SER A 42 47.46 2.13 42.15
CA SER A 42 47.89 3.36 41.56
C SER A 42 49.00 3.24 40.48
N GLY A 43 48.90 3.97 39.40
CA GLY A 43 50.05 4.17 38.53
C GLY A 43 49.78 4.82 37.18
N SER A 44 50.03 6.15 37.12
CA SER A 44 50.57 6.96 35.99
C SER A 44 49.77 7.13 34.72
N ALA A 45 49.40 8.38 34.52
CA ALA A 45 48.96 9.03 33.31
C ALA A 45 50.02 9.05 32.20
N SER A 46 50.05 8.08 31.31
CA SER A 46 50.85 8.10 30.09
C SER A 46 50.25 7.36 28.88
N ALA A 47 49.07 6.77 29.00
CA ALA A 47 48.42 6.04 27.91
C ALA A 47 47.39 6.86 27.09
N SER A 48 47.08 8.10 27.48
CA SER A 48 46.04 8.88 26.80
C SER A 48 46.56 9.74 25.60
N ALA A 49 47.84 9.91 25.43
CA ALA A 49 48.41 10.69 24.34
C ALA A 49 48.55 9.91 23.02
N ALA A 50 48.71 8.59 23.07
CA ALA A 50 48.83 7.75 21.86
C ALA A 50 47.50 7.46 21.20
N SER A 51 46.38 7.41 21.96
CA SER A 51 45.04 7.21 21.42
C SER A 51 44.50 8.47 20.71
N ALA A 52 44.83 9.67 21.22
CA ALA A 52 44.42 10.92 20.58
C ALA A 52 45.17 11.19 19.27
N ALA A 53 46.43 10.77 19.16
CA ALA A 53 47.20 10.93 17.94
C ALA A 53 46.77 9.99 16.82
N SER A 54 46.26 8.78 17.15
CA SER A 54 45.67 7.84 16.17
C SER A 54 44.32 8.32 15.66
N ALA A 55 43.49 8.93 16.51
CA ALA A 55 42.19 9.50 16.11
C ALA A 55 42.34 10.76 15.25
N ALA A 56 43.38 11.59 15.54
CA ALA A 56 43.65 12.78 14.75
C ALA A 56 44.25 12.43 13.36
N SER A 57 45.01 11.33 13.24
CA SER A 57 45.54 10.84 11.96
C SER A 57 44.43 10.23 11.10
N ALA A 58 43.43 9.52 11.70
CA ALA A 58 42.27 9.01 10.97
C ALA A 58 41.30 10.13 10.53
N ALA A 59 41.14 11.19 11.33
CA ALA A 59 40.33 12.35 10.96
C ALA A 59 40.97 13.17 9.82
N SER A 60 42.32 13.26 9.78
CA SER A 60 43.04 13.93 8.69
C SER A 60 43.03 13.15 7.37
N ALA A 61 42.94 11.81 7.41
CA ALA A 61 42.83 10.98 6.22
C ALA A 61 41.41 10.97 5.61
N VAL A 62 40.35 11.23 6.43
CA VAL A 62 38.97 11.38 5.94
C VAL A 62 38.73 12.77 5.36
N SER A 63 39.51 13.78 5.76
CA SER A 63 39.43 15.16 5.20
C SER A 63 40.07 15.32 3.80
N ALA A 64 40.78 14.28 3.30
CA ALA A 64 41.45 14.36 1.99
C ALA A 64 40.66 13.67 0.86
N ALA A 65 39.47 13.12 1.14
CA ALA A 65 38.51 12.62 0.15
C ALA A 65 37.27 13.51 0.04
N SER A 66 37.45 14.83 0.08
CA SER A 66 36.48 15.74 -0.53
C SER A 66 36.64 15.55 -2.04
N ALA A 67 35.74 14.73 -2.61
CA ALA A 67 35.53 14.81 -4.04
C ALA A 67 35.31 16.27 -4.43
N PRO A 68 35.86 16.72 -5.55
CA PRO A 68 35.71 18.10 -5.96
C PRO A 68 34.24 18.41 -6.02
N ALA A 69 33.79 19.49 -5.39
CA ALA A 69 32.59 20.15 -5.81
C ALA A 69 32.74 20.31 -7.32
N ASP A 70 31.88 19.64 -8.09
CA ASP A 70 31.81 19.80 -9.53
C ASP A 70 31.48 21.25 -9.82
N ASP A 71 32.51 22.09 -9.86
CA ASP A 71 32.47 23.47 -10.32
C ASP A 71 32.46 23.44 -11.86
N VAL A 72 31.43 22.76 -12.40
CA VAL A 72 31.16 22.83 -13.84
C VAL A 72 30.34 24.09 -14.06
N THR A 73 31.05 25.25 -14.12
CA THR A 73 30.57 26.43 -14.80
C THR A 73 30.52 26.14 -16.32
N SER A 74 29.66 25.24 -16.73
CA SER A 74 29.34 25.05 -18.15
C SER A 74 28.40 26.16 -18.57
N HIS A 75 28.89 27.15 -19.32
CA HIS A 75 28.08 28.16 -20.00
C HIS A 75 27.27 27.48 -21.11
N VAL A 76 26.23 26.71 -20.72
CA VAL A 76 25.39 25.94 -21.63
C VAL A 76 24.11 26.70 -22.01
N CYS A 77 23.76 27.76 -21.29
CA CYS A 77 22.65 28.65 -21.59
C CYS A 77 23.09 29.64 -22.68
N VAL A 78 23.01 29.20 -23.93
CA VAL A 78 23.43 30.00 -25.08
C VAL A 78 22.20 30.41 -25.85
N ALA A 79 22.15 31.67 -26.25
CA ALA A 79 21.06 32.23 -27.06
C ALA A 79 21.02 31.56 -28.44
N ASP A 80 20.07 30.67 -28.66
CA ASP A 80 19.84 29.94 -29.88
C ASP A 80 18.67 30.54 -30.66
N GLY A 81 18.91 30.84 -31.95
CA GLY A 81 17.91 31.44 -32.85
C GLY A 81 17.71 32.95 -32.60
N GLY A 82 17.39 33.67 -33.64
CA GLY A 82 17.17 35.10 -33.63
C GLY A 82 18.41 35.97 -33.88
N PRO A 83 18.35 37.29 -33.62
CA PRO A 83 19.45 38.22 -33.90
C PRO A 83 20.69 37.87 -33.12
N SER A 84 21.86 37.93 -33.76
CA SER A 84 23.13 37.74 -33.04
C SER A 84 23.27 38.78 -31.94
N GLY A 85 23.61 38.32 -30.69
CA GLY A 85 23.82 39.20 -29.54
C GLY A 85 22.58 39.44 -28.69
N ARG A 86 21.50 38.70 -28.88
CA ARG A 86 20.41 38.70 -27.88
C ARG A 86 20.88 38.06 -26.55
N PRO A 87 20.33 38.49 -25.40
CA PRO A 87 20.65 37.83 -24.13
C PRO A 87 20.08 36.40 -24.12
N SER A 88 20.82 35.51 -23.48
CA SER A 88 20.34 34.16 -23.18
C SER A 88 19.32 34.18 -22.02
N ILE A 89 18.24 33.44 -22.17
CA ILE A 89 17.11 33.45 -21.21
C ILE A 89 17.02 32.11 -20.49
N GLY A 90 17.33 32.15 -19.17
CA GLY A 90 17.12 31.02 -18.28
C GLY A 90 15.75 31.07 -17.61
N LEU A 91 15.10 29.93 -17.52
CA LEU A 91 13.82 29.76 -16.81
C LEU A 91 14.06 29.05 -15.49
N ALA A 92 13.75 29.70 -14.37
CA ALA A 92 13.82 29.11 -13.02
C ALA A 92 12.41 28.79 -12.51
N LEU A 93 12.10 27.50 -12.34
CA LEU A 93 10.79 27.00 -11.94
C LEU A 93 10.81 26.46 -10.51
N SER A 94 10.04 27.06 -9.62
CA SER A 94 9.98 26.66 -8.21
C SER A 94 9.16 25.39 -7.98
N GLY A 95 9.40 24.75 -6.82
CA GLY A 95 8.57 23.68 -6.29
C GLY A 95 7.28 24.18 -5.66
N GLY A 96 6.28 23.29 -5.54
CA GLY A 96 4.99 23.64 -4.91
C GLY A 96 3.87 22.60 -5.08
N GLY A 97 4.18 21.36 -5.43
CA GLY A 97 3.18 20.28 -5.62
C GLY A 97 2.15 20.67 -6.67
N ALA A 98 0.85 20.47 -6.38
CA ALA A 98 -0.25 20.77 -7.29
C ALA A 98 -0.29 22.22 -7.78
N ARG A 99 0.24 23.18 -7.01
CA ARG A 99 0.39 24.58 -7.43
C ARG A 99 1.25 24.72 -8.69
N GLY A 100 2.12 23.72 -8.98
CA GLY A 100 2.99 23.67 -10.14
C GLY A 100 2.31 23.62 -11.50
N TYR A 101 1.02 23.31 -11.54
CA TYR A 101 0.25 23.49 -12.76
C TYR A 101 0.28 24.93 -13.30
N ALA A 102 0.53 25.92 -12.45
CA ALA A 102 0.69 27.30 -12.88
C ALA A 102 1.85 27.49 -13.86
N HIS A 103 2.91 26.66 -13.78
CA HIS A 103 4.01 26.71 -14.74
C HIS A 103 3.55 26.46 -16.16
N LEU A 104 2.55 25.59 -16.37
CA LEU A 104 1.99 25.33 -17.72
C LEU A 104 1.32 26.59 -18.29
N GLY A 105 0.56 27.31 -17.47
CA GLY A 105 -0.04 28.58 -17.87
C GLY A 105 1.00 29.64 -18.22
N VAL A 106 2.09 29.70 -17.45
CA VAL A 106 3.21 30.59 -17.77
C VAL A 106 3.86 30.20 -19.08
N LEU A 107 4.24 28.93 -19.26
CA LEU A 107 4.88 28.43 -20.50
C LEU A 107 4.01 28.71 -21.74
N LYS A 108 2.70 28.49 -21.64
CA LYS A 108 1.79 28.77 -22.73
C LYS A 108 1.83 30.24 -23.13
N VAL A 109 1.82 31.17 -22.19
CA VAL A 109 1.90 32.62 -22.49
C VAL A 109 3.25 32.98 -23.09
N LEU A 110 4.36 32.37 -22.64
CA LEU A 110 5.68 32.56 -23.23
C LEU A 110 5.71 32.06 -24.68
N GLU A 111 5.18 30.86 -24.95
CA GLU A 111 5.06 30.30 -26.31
C GLU A 111 4.22 31.18 -27.24
N ASP A 112 3.01 31.58 -26.79
CA ASP A 112 2.09 32.40 -27.55
C ASP A 112 2.67 33.78 -27.92
N ASN A 113 3.58 34.30 -27.07
CA ASN A 113 4.25 35.57 -27.29
C ASN A 113 5.68 35.45 -27.84
N ARG A 114 6.06 34.26 -28.28
CA ARG A 114 7.37 33.98 -28.96
C ARG A 114 8.58 34.34 -28.09
N ILE A 115 8.48 34.12 -26.76
CA ILE A 115 9.59 34.33 -25.84
C ILE A 115 10.43 33.03 -25.81
N PRO A 116 11.70 33.03 -26.24
CA PRO A 116 12.55 31.87 -26.26
C PRO A 116 13.05 31.55 -24.83
N ILE A 117 13.32 30.27 -24.58
CA ILE A 117 13.93 29.78 -23.35
C ILE A 117 15.18 28.99 -23.72
N ASP A 118 16.34 29.44 -23.29
CA ASP A 118 17.62 28.88 -23.67
C ASP A 118 18.18 27.87 -22.68
N CYS A 119 17.70 27.89 -21.42
CA CYS A 119 17.99 26.86 -20.42
C CYS A 119 16.95 26.86 -19.30
N ILE A 120 16.83 25.74 -18.57
CA ILE A 120 15.83 25.56 -17.52
C ILE A 120 16.49 24.97 -16.28
N ALA A 121 16.21 25.58 -15.12
CA ALA A 121 16.48 25.02 -13.80
C ALA A 121 15.13 24.82 -13.07
N GLY A 122 14.89 23.62 -12.53
CA GLY A 122 13.63 23.29 -11.88
C GLY A 122 13.81 22.58 -10.54
N THR A 123 12.91 22.84 -9.62
CA THR A 123 12.82 22.16 -8.33
C THR A 123 11.44 21.55 -8.16
N SER A 124 11.37 20.28 -7.68
CA SER A 124 10.11 19.58 -7.38
C SER A 124 9.16 19.59 -8.58
N MET A 125 7.93 20.11 -8.48
CA MET A 125 7.01 20.21 -9.61
C MET A 125 7.59 21.11 -10.73
N GLY A 126 8.42 22.10 -10.40
CA GLY A 126 9.16 22.88 -11.40
C GLY A 126 10.17 22.02 -12.16
N ALA A 127 10.74 20.99 -11.51
CA ALA A 127 11.58 20.02 -12.21
C ALA A 127 10.77 19.09 -13.13
N VAL A 128 9.55 18.72 -12.75
CA VAL A 128 8.63 17.93 -13.60
C VAL A 128 8.30 18.71 -14.87
N VAL A 129 7.72 19.90 -14.72
CA VAL A 129 7.27 20.72 -15.86
C VAL A 129 8.47 21.18 -16.69
N GLY A 130 9.55 21.62 -16.03
CA GLY A 130 10.78 22.07 -16.69
C GLY A 130 11.50 20.96 -17.45
N GLY A 131 11.60 19.75 -16.86
CA GLY A 131 12.23 18.60 -17.52
C GLY A 131 11.46 18.06 -18.72
N LEU A 132 10.11 18.04 -18.63
CA LEU A 132 9.25 17.68 -19.75
C LEU A 132 9.33 18.74 -20.87
N TYR A 133 9.33 20.02 -20.51
CA TYR A 133 9.48 21.09 -21.49
C TYR A 133 10.87 21.08 -22.13
N ALA A 134 11.91 20.84 -21.34
CA ALA A 134 13.28 20.72 -21.83
C ALA A 134 13.49 19.53 -22.77
N SER A 135 12.70 18.46 -22.61
CA SER A 135 12.68 17.32 -23.56
C SER A 135 11.99 17.62 -24.89
N GLY A 136 11.48 18.86 -25.11
CA GLY A 136 10.82 19.30 -26.31
C GLY A 136 9.30 19.12 -26.31
N MET A 137 8.67 18.79 -25.18
CA MET A 137 7.21 18.66 -25.06
C MET A 137 6.57 20.05 -24.88
N PRO A 138 5.73 20.55 -25.82
CA PRO A 138 5.05 21.83 -25.69
C PRO A 138 4.10 21.89 -24.49
N ALA A 139 3.83 23.11 -23.99
CA ALA A 139 2.91 23.32 -22.87
C ALA A 139 1.49 22.78 -23.13
N GLU A 140 0.99 22.93 -24.36
CA GLU A 140 -0.32 22.42 -24.77
C GLU A 140 -0.40 20.88 -24.71
N ASP A 141 0.64 20.18 -25.19
CA ASP A 141 0.70 18.71 -25.16
C ASP A 141 0.79 18.19 -23.72
N MET A 142 1.56 18.87 -22.87
CA MET A 142 1.61 18.55 -21.43
C MET A 142 0.22 18.71 -20.78
N GLN A 143 -0.46 19.83 -21.05
CA GLN A 143 -1.79 20.07 -20.50
C GLN A 143 -2.79 19.02 -20.98
N LYS A 144 -2.76 18.66 -22.27
CA LYS A 144 -3.60 17.62 -22.84
C LYS A 144 -3.34 16.25 -22.19
N ARG A 145 -2.09 15.84 -22.04
CA ARG A 145 -1.73 14.57 -21.40
C ARG A 145 -2.15 14.54 -19.92
N LEU A 146 -1.91 15.63 -19.18
CA LEU A 146 -2.30 15.76 -17.77
C LEU A 146 -3.81 15.74 -17.58
N SER A 147 -4.60 16.26 -18.52
CA SER A 147 -6.07 16.20 -18.44
C SER A 147 -6.66 14.79 -18.62
N GLN A 148 -5.87 13.83 -19.11
CA GLN A 148 -6.28 12.44 -19.37
C GLN A 148 -5.96 11.50 -18.19
N ILE A 149 -5.28 11.99 -17.17
CA ILE A 149 -4.83 11.17 -16.03
C ILE A 149 -5.25 11.83 -14.71
N ASP A 150 -5.46 11.03 -13.68
CA ASP A 150 -5.52 11.54 -12.31
C ASP A 150 -4.08 11.60 -11.75
N LEU A 151 -3.52 12.83 -11.72
CA LEU A 151 -2.15 13.00 -11.24
C LEU A 151 -2.05 12.77 -9.72
N ALA A 152 -3.15 12.93 -8.96
CA ALA A 152 -3.15 12.59 -7.54
C ALA A 152 -2.93 11.07 -7.34
N ASP A 153 -3.67 10.24 -8.06
CA ASP A 153 -3.50 8.78 -8.01
C ASP A 153 -2.09 8.35 -8.41
N ILE A 154 -1.52 9.01 -9.41
CA ILE A 154 -0.16 8.72 -9.87
C ILE A 154 0.88 9.20 -8.85
N ALA A 155 0.74 10.42 -8.35
CA ALA A 155 1.68 11.00 -7.38
C ALA A 155 1.68 10.24 -6.05
N PHE A 156 0.53 9.73 -5.60
CA PHE A 156 0.41 8.98 -4.36
C PHE A 156 0.49 7.46 -4.51
N ASP A 157 0.91 6.94 -5.68
CA ASP A 157 0.98 5.50 -5.99
C ASP A 157 -0.34 4.77 -5.70
N VAL A 158 -1.48 5.45 -5.83
CA VAL A 158 -2.78 4.85 -5.60
C VAL A 158 -3.02 3.77 -6.65
N THR A 159 -3.06 2.54 -6.21
CA THR A 159 -3.40 1.40 -7.06
C THR A 159 -4.82 0.98 -6.75
N GLU A 160 -5.67 0.92 -7.77
CA GLU A 160 -7.01 0.37 -7.58
C GLU A 160 -6.92 -1.05 -7.03
N ARG A 161 -7.74 -1.35 -6.03
CA ARG A 161 -7.72 -2.67 -5.38
C ARG A 161 -7.94 -3.81 -6.38
N ALA A 162 -8.75 -3.58 -7.41
CA ALA A 162 -8.99 -4.52 -8.50
C ALA A 162 -7.71 -4.89 -9.29
N ASP A 163 -6.70 -4.01 -9.30
CA ASP A 163 -5.41 -4.25 -9.97
C ASP A 163 -4.39 -4.98 -9.10
N LEU A 164 -4.65 -5.11 -7.79
CA LEU A 164 -3.78 -5.85 -6.88
C LEU A 164 -3.85 -7.36 -7.17
N PRO A 165 -2.76 -8.12 -6.97
CA PRO A 165 -2.81 -9.58 -6.97
C PRO A 165 -3.79 -10.10 -5.92
N GLN A 166 -4.45 -11.22 -6.20
CA GLN A 166 -5.45 -11.80 -5.29
C GLN A 166 -4.92 -12.07 -3.88
N SER A 167 -3.65 -12.47 -3.75
CA SER A 167 -3.00 -12.69 -2.45
C SER A 167 -2.94 -11.42 -1.60
N ARG A 168 -2.74 -10.25 -2.22
CA ARG A 168 -2.79 -8.95 -1.53
C ARG A 168 -4.20 -8.56 -1.14
N ARG A 169 -5.18 -8.80 -2.03
CA ARG A 169 -6.60 -8.57 -1.73
C ARG A 169 -7.11 -9.46 -0.60
N GLU A 170 -6.59 -10.69 -0.48
CA GLU A 170 -6.86 -11.57 0.68
C GLU A 170 -6.26 -10.99 1.96
N ASP A 171 -5.02 -10.49 1.92
CA ASP A 171 -4.38 -9.86 3.08
C ASP A 171 -5.18 -8.64 3.56
N GLU A 172 -5.70 -7.80 2.67
CA GLU A 172 -6.50 -6.60 3.02
C GLU A 172 -7.83 -6.90 3.72
N ARG A 173 -8.28 -8.15 3.70
CA ARG A 173 -9.47 -8.58 4.46
C ARG A 173 -9.21 -8.76 5.93
N TYR A 174 -7.97 -9.06 6.31
CA TYR A 174 -7.60 -9.39 7.68
C TYR A 174 -6.68 -8.35 8.29
N TYR A 175 -5.91 -7.62 7.47
CA TYR A 175 -4.87 -6.72 7.92
C TYR A 175 -5.17 -5.27 7.55
N ILE A 176 -4.62 -4.35 8.35
CA ILE A 176 -4.72 -2.91 8.11
C ILE A 176 -3.94 -2.57 6.85
N ASN A 177 -4.61 -2.00 5.86
CA ASN A 177 -3.98 -1.62 4.61
C ASN A 177 -2.91 -0.55 4.83
N GLY A 178 -1.73 -0.74 4.20
CA GLY A 178 -0.60 0.18 4.31
C GLY A 178 0.27 0.02 5.56
N LEU A 179 -0.14 -0.74 6.57
CA LEU A 179 0.66 -0.99 7.77
C LEU A 179 1.46 -2.30 7.63
N THR A 180 2.60 -2.22 6.95
CA THR A 180 3.54 -3.35 6.83
C THR A 180 4.86 -2.95 7.47
N LEU A 181 5.22 -3.60 8.56
CA LEU A 181 6.50 -3.41 9.24
C LEU A 181 7.48 -4.49 8.81
N GLY A 182 8.73 -4.13 8.69
CA GLY A 182 9.81 -5.10 8.49
C GLY A 182 10.55 -5.38 9.79
N PHE A 183 11.20 -6.52 9.88
CA PHE A 183 12.09 -6.78 11.00
C PHE A 183 13.32 -7.61 10.57
N GLY A 184 14.40 -7.43 11.31
CA GLY A 184 15.67 -8.11 11.05
C GLY A 184 16.60 -8.00 12.26
N ALA A 185 17.85 -8.38 12.08
CA ALA A 185 18.87 -8.38 13.14
C ALA A 185 19.05 -7.00 13.83
N LYS A 186 18.72 -5.91 13.14
CA LYS A 186 18.79 -4.54 13.67
C LYS A 186 17.47 -4.01 14.25
N GLY A 187 16.46 -4.88 14.48
CA GLY A 187 15.16 -4.53 15.04
C GLY A 187 14.07 -4.31 13.98
N VAL A 188 13.02 -3.60 14.39
CA VAL A 188 11.86 -3.27 13.56
C VAL A 188 12.18 -2.08 12.67
N LYS A 189 11.79 -2.15 11.39
CA LYS A 189 11.94 -1.11 10.39
C LYS A 189 10.58 -0.74 9.81
N ALA A 190 10.42 0.54 9.48
CA ALA A 190 9.25 1.06 8.78
C ALA A 190 9.67 1.69 7.45
N PRO A 191 8.75 1.87 6.48
CA PRO A 191 9.01 2.63 5.26
C PRO A 191 9.49 4.05 5.56
N ALA A 192 10.46 4.57 4.79
CA ALA A 192 10.97 5.95 4.95
C ALA A 192 10.03 7.00 4.34
N GLY A 193 9.03 6.58 3.59
CA GLY A 193 8.00 7.44 3.00
C GLY A 193 6.69 6.70 2.87
N LEU A 194 5.61 7.45 2.85
CA LEU A 194 4.26 6.88 2.65
C LEU A 194 4.09 6.36 1.22
N VAL A 195 4.78 6.98 0.26
CA VAL A 195 4.69 6.73 -1.17
C VAL A 195 6.07 6.40 -1.74
N GLN A 196 6.16 5.35 -2.56
CA GLN A 196 7.42 4.99 -3.24
C GLN A 196 7.64 5.79 -4.54
N GLY A 197 6.56 6.25 -5.19
CA GLY A 197 6.59 7.04 -6.42
C GLY A 197 6.83 6.19 -7.68
N ASN A 198 6.50 4.91 -7.64
CA ASN A 198 6.71 4.01 -8.78
C ASN A 198 5.83 4.35 -9.98
N ARG A 199 4.56 4.72 -9.77
CA ARG A 199 3.65 5.12 -10.85
C ARG A 199 4.11 6.41 -11.53
N LEU A 200 4.59 7.37 -10.74
CA LEU A 200 5.13 8.60 -11.27
C LEU A 200 6.43 8.36 -12.05
N GLN A 201 7.31 7.50 -11.54
CA GLN A 201 8.53 7.11 -12.23
C GLN A 201 8.22 6.44 -13.59
N ALA A 202 7.22 5.55 -13.63
CA ALA A 202 6.76 4.91 -14.86
C ALA A 202 6.18 5.92 -15.86
N LEU A 203 5.36 6.86 -15.40
CA LEU A 203 4.80 7.93 -16.22
C LEU A 203 5.90 8.83 -16.83
N LEU A 204 6.85 9.25 -16.00
CA LEU A 204 7.97 10.08 -16.46
C LEU A 204 8.85 9.32 -17.46
N ALA A 205 9.09 8.02 -17.26
CA ALA A 205 9.81 7.18 -18.19
C ALA A 205 9.10 7.06 -19.54
N ASP A 206 7.77 6.92 -19.56
CA ASP A 206 6.96 6.92 -20.78
C ASP A 206 7.01 8.28 -21.51
N TRP A 207 6.84 9.38 -20.77
CA TRP A 207 6.77 10.72 -21.36
C TRP A 207 8.11 11.26 -21.83
N THR A 208 9.22 10.77 -21.30
CA THR A 208 10.58 11.14 -21.68
C THR A 208 11.31 10.04 -22.47
N ALA A 209 10.57 9.08 -23.00
CA ALA A 209 11.15 7.92 -23.72
C ALA A 209 11.99 8.28 -24.93
N ALA A 210 11.75 9.44 -25.53
CA ALA A 210 12.56 9.98 -26.64
C ALA A 210 13.97 10.46 -26.20
N VAL A 211 14.18 10.64 -24.87
CA VAL A 211 15.43 11.11 -24.32
C VAL A 211 16.35 9.92 -24.04
N PRO A 212 17.52 9.81 -24.69
CA PRO A 212 18.49 8.76 -24.39
C PRO A 212 18.94 8.83 -22.92
N THR A 213 19.04 7.69 -22.26
CA THR A 213 19.59 7.60 -20.92
C THR A 213 21.12 7.78 -20.90
N ASN A 214 21.66 8.29 -19.80
CA ASN A 214 23.10 8.51 -19.59
C ASN A 214 23.75 9.58 -20.49
N GLN A 215 22.94 10.53 -21.01
CA GLN A 215 23.49 11.70 -21.66
C GLN A 215 23.47 12.91 -20.71
N PRO A 216 24.37 13.89 -20.95
CA PRO A 216 24.26 15.20 -20.32
C PRO A 216 22.91 15.85 -20.69
N PHE A 217 22.25 16.48 -19.71
CA PHE A 217 21.00 17.21 -19.98
C PHE A 217 21.22 18.50 -20.77
N ASP A 218 22.48 18.84 -21.03
CA ASP A 218 22.89 19.89 -21.99
C ASP A 218 22.53 19.53 -23.44
N ARG A 219 22.35 18.23 -23.73
CA ARG A 219 21.98 17.73 -25.06
C ARG A 219 20.47 17.58 -25.25
N LEU A 220 19.68 17.94 -24.24
CA LEU A 220 18.24 18.06 -24.44
C LEU A 220 17.94 19.19 -25.42
N PRO A 221 16.78 19.19 -26.06
CA PRO A 221 16.32 20.32 -26.88
C PRO A 221 16.53 21.68 -26.18
N ILE A 222 16.29 21.75 -24.88
CA ILE A 222 16.67 22.88 -24.03
C ILE A 222 17.52 22.35 -22.87
N PRO A 223 18.76 22.88 -22.64
CA PRO A 223 19.60 22.51 -21.52
C PRO A 223 18.88 22.60 -20.18
N TYR A 224 19.04 21.55 -19.35
CA TYR A 224 18.22 21.39 -18.16
C TYR A 224 19.01 21.00 -16.90
N ARG A 225 18.55 21.48 -15.75
CA ARG A 225 19.02 21.09 -14.41
C ARG A 225 17.85 20.81 -13.48
N ALA A 226 17.85 19.66 -12.80
CA ALA A 226 16.98 19.39 -11.67
C ALA A 226 17.74 19.60 -10.36
N VAL A 227 17.11 20.27 -9.39
CA VAL A 227 17.73 20.51 -8.07
C VAL A 227 17.17 19.52 -7.07
N ALA A 228 18.04 18.84 -6.32
CA ALA A 228 17.72 17.92 -5.25
C ALA A 228 18.55 18.28 -3.97
N THR A 229 18.21 17.64 -2.86
CA THR A 229 18.93 17.75 -1.58
C THR A 229 19.52 16.40 -1.21
N ASP A 230 20.80 16.33 -0.92
CA ASP A 230 21.43 15.15 -0.32
C ASP A 230 20.99 15.02 1.13
N LEU A 231 20.28 13.94 1.46
CA LEU A 231 19.71 13.72 2.79
C LEU A 231 20.79 13.52 3.87
N GLN A 232 21.96 13.03 3.50
CA GLN A 232 23.04 12.79 4.44
C GLN A 232 23.80 14.07 4.81
N THR A 233 24.03 14.95 3.83
CA THR A 233 24.86 16.15 4.01
C THR A 233 24.05 17.45 4.13
N GLY A 234 22.80 17.44 3.71
CA GLY A 234 21.96 18.63 3.60
C GLY A 234 22.36 19.57 2.46
N GLN A 235 23.29 19.17 1.59
CA GLN A 235 23.80 20.00 0.50
C GLN A 235 22.89 19.92 -0.73
N MET A 236 22.92 20.99 -1.52
CA MET A 236 22.27 21.02 -2.84
C MET A 236 23.02 20.12 -3.81
N VAL A 237 22.26 19.31 -4.53
CA VAL A 237 22.74 18.49 -5.65
C VAL A 237 22.07 18.95 -6.91
N VAL A 238 22.85 19.37 -7.89
CA VAL A 238 22.37 19.73 -9.23
C VAL A 238 22.53 18.51 -10.14
N LEU A 239 21.41 18.00 -10.63
CA LEU A 239 21.35 16.84 -11.52
C LEU A 239 21.37 17.33 -12.98
N ASP A 240 22.40 16.98 -13.71
CA ASP A 240 22.73 17.47 -15.06
C ASP A 240 22.98 16.37 -16.09
N HIS A 241 22.89 15.10 -15.67
CA HIS A 241 23.08 13.93 -16.52
C HIS A 241 22.38 12.69 -15.97
N GLY A 242 22.35 11.62 -16.76
CA GLY A 242 21.81 10.33 -16.34
C GLY A 242 20.35 10.11 -16.77
N SER A 243 19.56 9.45 -15.95
CA SER A 243 18.13 9.20 -16.22
C SER A 243 17.29 10.42 -15.88
N LEU A 244 16.74 11.09 -16.90
CA LEU A 244 15.87 12.27 -16.72
C LEU A 244 14.67 11.97 -15.80
N PRO A 245 13.90 10.85 -15.98
CA PRO A 245 12.84 10.48 -15.06
C PRO A 245 13.31 10.37 -13.59
N LEU A 246 14.46 9.76 -13.37
CA LEU A 246 14.99 9.56 -12.02
C LEU A 246 15.48 10.88 -11.39
N ALA A 247 16.09 11.76 -12.18
CA ALA A 247 16.49 13.10 -11.74
C ALA A 247 15.27 13.93 -11.32
N ILE A 248 14.21 13.93 -12.12
CA ILE A 248 12.93 14.59 -11.81
C ILE A 248 12.35 13.98 -10.53
N ARG A 249 12.31 12.64 -10.41
CA ARG A 249 11.79 11.94 -9.23
C ARG A 249 12.58 12.28 -7.96
N ALA A 250 13.90 12.41 -8.04
CA ALA A 250 14.74 12.80 -6.93
C ALA A 250 14.42 14.24 -6.47
N SER A 251 14.28 15.15 -7.43
CA SER A 251 13.96 16.56 -7.14
C SER A 251 12.62 16.77 -6.46
N MET A 252 11.68 15.84 -6.59
CA MET A 252 10.34 15.94 -6.00
C MET A 252 10.10 14.96 -4.83
N ALA A 253 11.15 14.35 -4.30
CA ALA A 253 11.07 13.41 -3.18
C ALA A 253 10.86 14.14 -1.85
N MET A 254 9.67 14.74 -1.63
CA MET A 254 9.33 15.46 -0.40
C MET A 254 9.45 14.55 0.83
N PRO A 255 10.26 14.93 1.84
CA PRO A 255 10.42 14.13 3.05
C PRO A 255 9.11 13.87 3.80
N GLY A 256 8.95 12.65 4.30
CA GLY A 256 7.73 12.21 4.97
C GLY A 256 6.60 11.75 4.03
N LEU A 257 6.55 12.25 2.80
CA LEU A 257 5.59 11.83 1.78
C LEU A 257 6.21 10.77 0.86
N PHE A 258 7.29 11.12 0.16
CA PHE A 258 7.97 10.23 -0.76
C PHE A 258 9.21 9.59 -0.13
N ALA A 259 9.48 8.34 -0.49
CA ALA A 259 10.76 7.72 -0.20
C ALA A 259 11.89 8.47 -0.93
N PRO A 260 13.08 8.64 -0.29
CA PRO A 260 14.25 9.21 -0.95
C PRO A 260 14.61 8.44 -2.23
N ALA A 261 15.03 9.16 -3.26
CA ALA A 261 15.56 8.55 -4.48
C ALA A 261 17.08 8.32 -4.34
N GLU A 262 17.55 7.14 -4.73
CA GLU A 262 18.98 6.86 -4.69
C GLU A 262 19.61 7.07 -6.08
N ILE A 263 20.58 7.99 -6.16
CA ILE A 263 21.38 8.26 -7.36
C ILE A 263 22.86 8.23 -6.96
N ASN A 264 23.64 7.39 -7.62
CA ASN A 264 25.10 7.26 -7.40
C ASN A 264 25.47 7.05 -5.91
N GLY A 265 24.67 6.25 -5.17
CA GLY A 265 24.88 5.94 -3.75
C GLY A 265 24.49 7.08 -2.78
N ARG A 266 23.91 8.17 -3.28
CA ARG A 266 23.38 9.28 -2.46
C ARG A 266 21.87 9.12 -2.32
N ALA A 267 21.33 9.29 -1.12
CA ALA A 267 19.90 9.37 -0.85
C ALA A 267 19.45 10.83 -1.04
N LEU A 268 18.70 11.06 -2.12
CA LEU A 268 18.26 12.40 -2.51
C LEU A 268 16.80 12.62 -2.16
N VAL A 269 16.51 13.82 -1.66
CA VAL A 269 15.16 14.30 -1.36
C VAL A 269 14.89 15.62 -2.08
N ASP A 270 13.66 16.14 -1.95
CA ASP A 270 13.18 17.35 -2.64
C ASP A 270 14.16 18.51 -2.51
N GLY A 271 14.50 19.12 -3.64
CA GLY A 271 15.39 20.28 -3.72
C GLY A 271 14.84 21.55 -3.05
N GLY A 272 13.54 21.57 -2.79
CA GLY A 272 12.88 22.68 -2.08
C GLY A 272 13.44 22.96 -0.70
N LEU A 273 14.09 21.99 -0.05
CA LEU A 273 14.74 22.20 1.23
C LEU A 273 15.95 23.16 1.16
N VAL A 274 16.65 23.19 0.02
CA VAL A 274 17.89 23.97 -0.15
C VAL A 274 17.77 25.09 -1.19
N SER A 275 17.07 24.87 -2.30
CA SER A 275 16.86 25.85 -3.37
C SER A 275 15.52 25.60 -4.08
N ASN A 276 14.43 26.14 -3.52
CA ASN A 276 13.10 25.93 -4.09
C ASN A 276 12.83 26.75 -5.36
N LEU A 277 13.47 27.91 -5.50
CA LEU A 277 13.43 28.75 -6.70
C LEU A 277 14.85 28.86 -7.26
N PRO A 278 15.30 28.00 -8.19
CA PRO A 278 16.71 27.79 -8.52
C PRO A 278 17.26 28.89 -9.47
N VAL A 279 17.20 30.16 -9.04
CA VAL A 279 17.74 31.31 -9.78
C VAL A 279 19.25 31.21 -9.93
N ASP A 280 19.95 30.83 -8.85
CA ASP A 280 21.40 30.64 -8.83
C ASP A 280 21.86 29.55 -9.80
N THR A 281 21.07 28.48 -9.91
CA THR A 281 21.35 27.36 -10.85
C THR A 281 21.19 27.81 -12.30
N ALA A 282 20.11 28.52 -12.64
CA ALA A 282 19.93 29.08 -13.98
C ALA A 282 21.06 30.06 -14.33
N ARG A 283 21.51 30.86 -13.33
CA ARG A 283 22.62 31.80 -13.53
C ARG A 283 23.94 31.07 -13.75
N ARG A 284 24.23 29.99 -13.00
CA ARG A 284 25.43 29.15 -13.22
C ARG A 284 25.44 28.44 -14.55
N MET A 285 24.27 28.15 -15.13
CA MET A 285 24.16 27.64 -16.51
C MET A 285 24.59 28.69 -17.56
N GLY A 286 24.70 29.97 -17.19
CA GLY A 286 25.12 31.05 -18.08
C GLY A 286 24.00 31.96 -18.56
N ALA A 287 22.82 31.92 -17.93
CA ALA A 287 21.70 32.79 -18.31
C ALA A 287 22.01 34.28 -18.06
N ASP A 288 21.90 35.11 -19.08
CA ASP A 288 22.02 36.58 -19.00
C ASP A 288 20.78 37.18 -18.34
N VAL A 289 19.60 36.62 -18.61
CA VAL A 289 18.33 37.02 -18.03
C VAL A 289 17.64 35.79 -17.43
N VAL A 290 17.09 35.95 -16.23
CA VAL A 290 16.31 34.87 -15.59
C VAL A 290 14.84 35.25 -15.52
N ILE A 291 13.99 34.41 -16.08
CA ILE A 291 12.54 34.41 -15.81
C ILE A 291 12.31 33.44 -14.67
N ALA A 292 12.01 33.96 -13.48
CA ALA A 292 11.77 33.16 -12.28
C ALA A 292 10.27 33.03 -12.02
N VAL A 293 9.77 31.79 -11.86
CA VAL A 293 8.36 31.52 -11.56
C VAL A 293 8.25 30.95 -10.16
N ASP A 294 7.74 31.75 -9.24
CA ASP A 294 7.59 31.38 -7.83
C ASP A 294 6.13 31.09 -7.50
N ILE A 295 5.85 29.81 -7.26
CA ILE A 295 4.54 29.27 -6.90
C ILE A 295 4.45 28.91 -5.39
N GLY A 296 5.36 29.43 -4.57
CA GLY A 296 5.45 29.08 -3.16
C GLY A 296 4.14 29.26 -2.38
N SER A 297 3.91 28.42 -1.40
CA SER A 297 2.73 28.50 -0.52
C SER A 297 2.99 29.46 0.65
N PRO A 298 1.98 30.23 1.10
CA PRO A 298 2.08 30.94 2.37
C PRO A 298 2.21 29.96 3.53
N LEU A 299 2.83 30.42 4.63
CA LEU A 299 2.83 29.66 5.87
C LEU A 299 1.39 29.56 6.42
N ARG A 300 1.08 28.42 7.00
CA ARG A 300 -0.24 28.18 7.60
C ARG A 300 -0.40 28.98 8.90
N PRO A 301 -1.58 29.51 9.23
CA PRO A 301 -1.84 30.14 10.51
C PRO A 301 -1.79 29.10 11.65
N LEU A 302 -1.50 29.57 12.88
CA LEU A 302 -1.26 28.69 14.03
C LEU A 302 -2.45 27.81 14.39
N ASP A 303 -3.66 28.28 14.21
CA ASP A 303 -4.90 27.56 14.45
C ASP A 303 -5.14 26.39 13.46
N ALA A 304 -4.44 26.39 12.33
CA ALA A 304 -4.46 25.31 11.35
C ALA A 304 -3.39 24.24 11.62
N LEU A 305 -2.57 24.35 12.68
CA LEU A 305 -1.55 23.38 13.06
C LEU A 305 -2.08 22.43 14.15
N ALA A 306 -2.94 21.49 13.76
CA ALA A 306 -3.66 20.63 14.69
C ALA A 306 -2.92 19.32 15.04
N SER A 307 -1.83 18.97 14.35
CA SER A 307 -1.12 17.71 14.53
C SER A 307 0.41 17.87 14.45
N PRO A 308 1.20 16.92 15.02
CA PRO A 308 2.66 16.90 14.83
C PRO A 308 3.08 16.89 13.35
N ALA A 309 2.29 16.28 12.47
CA ALA A 309 2.55 16.26 11.04
C ALA A 309 2.39 17.67 10.43
N ASP A 310 1.39 18.45 10.88
CA ASP A 310 1.21 19.84 10.45
C ASP A 310 2.38 20.73 10.88
N VAL A 311 2.86 20.54 12.11
CA VAL A 311 4.04 21.25 12.62
C VAL A 311 5.28 20.91 11.80
N MET A 312 5.51 19.63 11.48
CA MET A 312 6.64 19.22 10.64
C MET A 312 6.53 19.82 9.23
N GLN A 313 5.35 19.81 8.63
CA GLN A 313 5.11 20.43 7.32
C GLN A 313 5.35 21.94 7.36
N GLN A 314 4.95 22.62 8.44
CA GLN A 314 5.21 24.04 8.65
C GLN A 314 6.71 24.33 8.73
N MET A 315 7.50 23.50 9.44
CA MET A 315 8.96 23.66 9.51
C MET A 315 9.61 23.55 8.13
N VAL A 316 9.20 22.57 7.32
CA VAL A 316 9.64 22.46 5.91
C VAL A 316 9.25 23.71 5.12
N GLY A 317 8.03 24.20 5.29
CA GLY A 317 7.55 25.45 4.66
C GLY A 317 8.38 26.68 5.05
N ILE A 318 8.82 26.77 6.31
CA ILE A 318 9.71 27.85 6.78
C ILE A 318 11.08 27.79 6.06
N LEU A 319 11.68 26.58 5.97
CA LEU A 319 12.97 26.39 5.27
C LEU A 319 12.87 26.78 3.80
N ILE A 320 11.80 26.31 3.12
CA ILE A 320 11.52 26.67 1.73
C ILE A 320 11.41 28.18 1.57
N ARG A 321 10.63 28.86 2.42
CA ARG A 321 10.44 30.30 2.35
C ARG A 321 11.74 31.08 2.57
N GLN A 322 12.60 30.63 3.49
CA GLN A 322 13.89 31.25 3.74
C GLN A 322 14.79 31.18 2.51
N ASN A 323 14.92 30.00 1.88
CA ASN A 323 15.75 29.85 0.69
C ASN A 323 15.17 30.60 -0.52
N VAL A 324 13.85 30.59 -0.74
CA VAL A 324 13.20 31.40 -1.80
C VAL A 324 13.48 32.88 -1.63
N THR A 325 13.41 33.38 -0.38
CA THR A 325 13.74 34.79 -0.09
C THR A 325 15.19 35.10 -0.46
N SER A 326 16.14 34.20 -0.20
CA SER A 326 17.53 34.34 -0.61
C SER A 326 17.71 34.35 -2.13
N GLN A 327 17.01 33.43 -2.82
CA GLN A 327 17.07 33.32 -4.28
C GLN A 327 16.46 34.55 -5.00
N ARG A 328 15.36 35.12 -4.46
CA ARG A 328 14.73 36.34 -5.00
C ARG A 328 15.69 37.54 -4.93
N LYS A 329 16.59 37.62 -3.92
CA LYS A 329 17.61 38.69 -3.79
C LYS A 329 18.70 38.59 -4.87
N GLN A 330 18.84 37.45 -5.55
CA GLN A 330 19.82 37.27 -6.62
C GLN A 330 19.27 37.69 -8.00
N LEU A 331 18.01 38.09 -8.08
CA LEU A 331 17.42 38.62 -9.32
C LEU A 331 17.96 40.01 -9.61
N HIS A 332 18.39 40.22 -10.83
CA HIS A 332 18.86 41.50 -11.34
C HIS A 332 17.68 42.32 -11.89
N ALA A 333 17.94 43.61 -12.17
CA ALA A 333 16.91 44.53 -12.67
C ALA A 333 16.30 44.10 -13.99
N GLN A 334 17.05 43.39 -14.83
CA GLN A 334 16.60 42.81 -16.11
C GLN A 334 15.81 41.53 -15.99
N ASP A 335 15.88 40.84 -14.86
CA ASP A 335 15.17 39.59 -14.65
C ASP A 335 13.66 39.84 -14.44
N VAL A 336 12.86 38.78 -14.67
CA VAL A 336 11.43 38.86 -14.52
C VAL A 336 10.96 37.83 -13.49
N LEU A 337 10.44 38.31 -12.37
CA LEU A 337 9.79 37.47 -11.38
C LEU A 337 8.29 37.39 -11.65
N LEU A 338 7.77 36.16 -11.80
CA LEU A 338 6.36 35.83 -11.95
C LEU A 338 5.89 35.15 -10.67
N THR A 339 4.85 35.71 -10.06
CA THR A 339 4.24 35.16 -8.83
C THR A 339 2.75 34.95 -9.07
N PRO A 340 2.31 33.80 -9.59
CA PRO A 340 0.90 33.51 -9.77
C PRO A 340 0.12 33.59 -8.46
N ASP A 341 -1.06 34.21 -8.49
CA ASP A 341 -1.97 34.21 -7.34
C ASP A 341 -2.73 32.87 -7.29
N LEU A 342 -2.28 31.98 -6.45
CA LEU A 342 -2.81 30.64 -6.31
C LEU A 342 -3.75 30.50 -5.10
N GLY A 343 -4.05 31.59 -4.41
CA GLY A 343 -5.05 31.62 -3.33
C GLY A 343 -4.88 30.45 -2.35
N THR A 344 -5.98 29.74 -2.15
CA THR A 344 -6.10 28.60 -1.20
C THR A 344 -5.70 27.23 -1.78
N ILE A 345 -5.24 27.17 -3.03
CA ILE A 345 -4.80 25.88 -3.65
C ILE A 345 -3.71 25.27 -2.78
N ALA A 346 -4.01 24.10 -2.20
CA ALA A 346 -3.08 23.37 -1.36
C ALA A 346 -2.04 22.61 -2.21
N PHE A 347 -0.93 22.23 -1.58
CA PHE A 347 0.13 21.42 -2.19
C PHE A 347 -0.38 20.11 -2.80
N THR A 348 -1.40 19.49 -2.20
CA THR A 348 -1.99 18.20 -2.61
C THR A 348 -3.27 18.33 -3.44
N ASP A 349 -3.70 19.55 -3.77
CA ASP A 349 -4.96 19.79 -4.46
C ASP A 349 -4.81 19.72 -5.99
N PHE A 350 -4.57 18.50 -6.49
CA PHE A 350 -4.43 18.25 -7.92
C PHE A 350 -5.73 18.43 -8.71
N GLN A 351 -6.88 18.52 -8.04
CA GLN A 351 -8.16 18.78 -8.72
C GLN A 351 -8.30 20.25 -9.17
N SER A 352 -7.54 21.16 -8.56
CA SER A 352 -7.54 22.59 -8.92
C SER A 352 -6.58 22.94 -10.08
N ALA A 353 -6.18 21.94 -10.89
CA ALA A 353 -5.22 22.12 -11.98
C ALA A 353 -5.59 23.28 -12.95
N ASN A 354 -6.84 23.33 -13.42
CA ASN A 354 -7.30 24.37 -14.35
C ASN A 354 -7.24 25.77 -13.73
N GLN A 355 -7.55 25.91 -12.46
CA GLN A 355 -7.45 27.17 -11.72
C GLN A 355 -5.99 27.62 -11.60
N ALA A 356 -5.08 26.69 -11.27
CA ALA A 356 -3.65 26.98 -11.19
C ALA A 356 -3.07 27.40 -12.55
N ILE A 357 -3.41 26.70 -13.64
CA ILE A 357 -3.00 27.05 -15.01
C ILE A 357 -3.47 28.46 -15.37
N ALA A 358 -4.73 28.80 -15.08
CA ALA A 358 -5.28 30.13 -15.35
C ALA A 358 -4.55 31.23 -14.55
N ALA A 359 -4.22 30.98 -13.27
CA ALA A 359 -3.45 31.92 -12.44
C ALA A 359 -2.03 32.13 -12.99
N GLY A 360 -1.37 31.05 -13.44
CA GLY A 360 -0.07 31.13 -14.11
C GLY A 360 -0.10 31.97 -15.38
N ALA A 361 -1.10 31.75 -16.24
CA ALA A 361 -1.30 32.54 -17.46
C ALA A 361 -1.58 34.01 -17.16
N ALA A 362 -2.39 34.30 -16.14
CA ALA A 362 -2.67 35.68 -15.73
C ALA A 362 -1.41 36.41 -15.25
N ALA A 363 -0.56 35.75 -14.44
CA ALA A 363 0.70 36.34 -13.95
C ALA A 363 1.68 36.61 -15.11
N ALA A 364 1.82 35.70 -16.05
CA ALA A 364 2.67 35.89 -17.22
C ALA A 364 2.13 36.98 -18.16
N THR A 365 0.81 37.06 -18.36
CA THR A 365 0.15 38.10 -19.14
C THR A 365 0.37 39.47 -18.51
N ALA A 366 0.26 39.62 -17.19
CA ALA A 366 0.53 40.88 -16.52
C ALA A 366 1.99 41.33 -16.67
N ALA A 367 2.93 40.38 -16.84
CA ALA A 367 4.35 40.68 -17.04
C ALA A 367 4.74 40.90 -18.53
N LEU A 368 3.83 40.76 -19.50
CA LEU A 368 4.10 40.91 -20.91
C LEU A 368 4.81 42.23 -21.28
N PRO A 369 4.52 43.41 -20.69
CA PRO A 369 5.28 44.62 -20.96
C PRO A 369 6.80 44.48 -20.79
N ARG A 370 7.21 43.64 -19.81
CA ARG A 370 8.63 43.33 -19.53
C ARG A 370 9.15 42.19 -20.39
N LEU A 371 8.31 41.22 -20.72
CA LEU A 371 8.67 40.00 -21.46
C LEU A 371 8.79 40.23 -22.96
N LYS A 372 7.93 41.08 -23.54
CA LYS A 372 7.88 41.31 -25.00
C LYS A 372 9.17 41.81 -25.63
N ARG A 373 10.06 42.43 -24.84
CA ARG A 373 11.38 42.86 -25.31
C ARG A 373 12.27 41.68 -25.74
N PHE A 374 11.95 40.47 -25.28
CA PHE A 374 12.66 39.25 -25.63
C PHE A 374 11.99 38.44 -26.74
N ALA A 375 10.83 38.89 -27.25
CA ALA A 375 10.07 38.18 -28.26
C ALA A 375 10.83 38.07 -29.56
N LEU A 376 10.91 36.89 -30.11
CA LEU A 376 11.46 36.65 -31.46
C LEU A 376 10.48 37.06 -32.54
N SER A 377 10.99 37.33 -33.78
CA SER A 377 10.13 37.44 -34.95
C SER A 377 9.37 36.14 -35.22
N PRO A 378 8.24 36.15 -35.95
CA PRO A 378 7.54 34.90 -36.25
C PRO A 378 8.42 33.86 -36.97
N ALA A 379 9.34 34.29 -37.84
CA ALA A 379 10.24 33.42 -38.59
C ALA A 379 11.33 32.83 -37.68
N ASP A 380 11.96 33.67 -36.82
CA ASP A 380 12.99 33.22 -35.90
C ASP A 380 12.40 32.27 -34.85
N TYR A 381 11.19 32.55 -34.38
CA TYR A 381 10.53 31.67 -33.41
C TYR A 381 10.10 30.33 -34.04
N ALA A 382 9.69 30.31 -35.30
CA ALA A 382 9.44 29.04 -35.99
C ALA A 382 10.71 28.19 -36.12
N ALA A 383 11.86 28.83 -36.45
CA ALA A 383 13.15 28.16 -36.48
C ALA A 383 13.55 27.63 -35.06
N TYR A 384 13.41 28.48 -34.04
CA TYR A 384 13.62 28.10 -32.62
C TYR A 384 12.76 26.89 -32.23
N ARG A 385 11.45 26.90 -32.50
CA ARG A 385 10.54 25.80 -32.20
C ARG A 385 10.92 24.52 -32.94
N SER A 386 11.35 24.62 -34.21
CA SER A 386 11.79 23.43 -34.95
C SER A 386 13.06 22.81 -34.38
N ALA A 387 14.02 23.65 -33.94
CA ALA A 387 15.26 23.18 -33.32
C ALA A 387 15.04 22.53 -31.94
N HIS A 388 14.01 22.98 -31.21
CA HIS A 388 13.68 22.51 -29.85
C HIS A 388 12.49 21.54 -29.79
N ALA A 389 12.03 21.05 -30.97
CA ALA A 389 10.97 20.03 -31.02
C ALA A 389 11.46 18.69 -30.41
N GLN A 390 10.55 17.99 -29.75
CA GLN A 390 10.84 16.66 -29.21
C GLN A 390 11.27 15.72 -30.36
N PRO A 391 12.44 15.14 -30.34
CA PRO A 391 12.87 14.19 -31.36
C PRO A 391 11.96 12.96 -31.34
N LEU A 392 11.58 12.48 -32.52
CA LEU A 392 10.95 11.17 -32.63
C LEU A 392 12.00 10.12 -32.24
N PRO A 393 11.72 9.28 -31.24
CA PRO A 393 12.68 8.25 -30.84
C PRO A 393 12.87 7.28 -32.01
N PRO A 394 14.12 7.00 -32.45
CA PRO A 394 14.34 5.96 -33.42
C PRO A 394 13.89 4.62 -32.84
N PRO A 395 13.40 3.68 -33.69
CA PRO A 395 13.05 2.35 -33.18
C PRO A 395 14.32 1.66 -32.65
N ILE A 396 14.39 1.51 -31.33
CA ILE A 396 15.52 0.89 -30.64
C ILE A 396 15.27 -0.61 -30.58
N ARG A 397 16.12 -1.41 -31.23
CA ARG A 397 16.08 -2.87 -31.09
C ARG A 397 16.90 -3.31 -29.89
N ILE A 398 16.28 -4.06 -28.98
CA ILE A 398 16.93 -4.57 -27.77
C ILE A 398 17.89 -5.69 -28.15
N THR A 399 19.17 -5.50 -27.91
CA THR A 399 20.20 -6.52 -28.16
C THR A 399 20.38 -7.43 -26.95
N ARG A 400 20.18 -6.89 -25.73
CA ARG A 400 20.31 -7.62 -24.45
C ARG A 400 19.39 -7.02 -23.37
N ILE A 401 18.93 -7.87 -22.47
CA ILE A 401 18.24 -7.45 -21.24
C ILE A 401 19.16 -7.79 -20.06
N ASP A 402 19.51 -6.78 -19.27
CA ASP A 402 20.34 -6.91 -18.07
C ASP A 402 19.51 -6.59 -16.83
N ILE A 403 19.31 -7.62 -15.98
CA ILE A 403 18.49 -7.50 -14.76
C ILE A 403 19.42 -7.42 -13.56
N LYS A 404 19.40 -6.27 -12.88
CA LYS A 404 20.11 -6.01 -11.63
C LYS A 404 19.11 -6.04 -10.50
N THR A 405 19.35 -6.89 -9.51
CA THR A 405 18.50 -7.05 -8.34
C THR A 405 19.28 -6.72 -7.07
N SER A 406 18.61 -6.15 -6.07
CA SER A 406 19.16 -5.96 -4.73
C SER A 406 18.41 -6.80 -3.70
N GLY A 407 19.07 -7.12 -2.58
CA GLY A 407 18.49 -7.97 -1.55
C GLY A 407 18.37 -9.41 -2.00
N GLY A 408 17.28 -10.08 -1.61
CA GLY A 408 16.98 -11.47 -1.93
C GLY A 408 16.16 -11.69 -3.21
N VAL A 409 15.96 -10.65 -4.04
CA VAL A 409 15.10 -10.73 -5.23
C VAL A 409 15.70 -11.64 -6.30
N PRO A 410 15.04 -12.75 -6.68
CA PRO A 410 15.52 -13.59 -7.77
C PRO A 410 15.34 -12.89 -9.12
N LYS A 411 16.38 -12.88 -9.94
CA LYS A 411 16.32 -12.29 -11.30
C LYS A 411 15.20 -12.89 -12.15
N ARG A 412 14.91 -14.16 -11.93
CA ARG A 412 13.86 -14.88 -12.64
C ARG A 412 12.47 -14.27 -12.41
N VAL A 413 12.15 -13.83 -11.18
CA VAL A 413 10.86 -13.18 -10.86
C VAL A 413 10.67 -11.93 -11.71
N VAL A 414 11.74 -11.19 -11.96
CA VAL A 414 11.72 -10.00 -12.81
C VAL A 414 11.63 -10.37 -14.29
N SER A 415 12.44 -11.34 -14.73
CA SER A 415 12.45 -11.76 -16.15
C SER A 415 11.13 -12.38 -16.60
N ASP A 416 10.48 -13.17 -15.74
CA ASP A 416 9.21 -13.85 -16.06
C ASP A 416 8.03 -12.86 -16.16
N ALA A 417 8.17 -11.67 -15.58
CA ALA A 417 7.15 -10.62 -15.66
C ALA A 417 7.29 -9.73 -16.91
N LEU A 418 8.41 -9.77 -17.62
CA LEU A 418 8.64 -8.97 -18.82
C LEU A 418 8.04 -9.65 -20.05
N HIS A 419 7.20 -8.91 -20.79
CA HIS A 419 6.69 -9.34 -22.08
C HIS A 419 7.72 -9.14 -23.21
N VAL A 420 8.61 -8.16 -23.05
CA VAL A 420 9.66 -7.82 -24.03
C VAL A 420 10.80 -8.83 -24.00
N LYS A 421 11.34 -9.17 -25.17
CA LYS A 421 12.44 -10.13 -25.36
C LYS A 421 13.59 -9.52 -26.13
N ARG A 422 14.75 -10.20 -26.07
CA ARG A 422 15.88 -9.88 -26.95
C ARG A 422 15.45 -9.91 -28.42
N GLY A 423 15.78 -8.89 -29.17
CA GLY A 423 15.44 -8.73 -30.58
C GLY A 423 14.18 -7.92 -30.86
N ASP A 424 13.34 -7.67 -29.84
CA ASP A 424 12.15 -6.85 -29.99
C ASP A 424 12.50 -5.35 -30.11
N ILE A 425 11.58 -4.58 -30.64
CA ILE A 425 11.65 -3.12 -30.58
C ILE A 425 11.22 -2.69 -29.17
N TYR A 426 12.03 -1.82 -28.58
CA TYR A 426 11.72 -1.26 -27.26
C TYR A 426 10.43 -0.45 -27.28
N ASP A 427 9.46 -0.89 -26.51
CA ASP A 427 8.23 -0.17 -26.19
C ASP A 427 8.27 0.27 -24.73
N PRO A 428 8.57 1.55 -24.45
CA PRO A 428 8.70 2.06 -23.07
C PRO A 428 7.39 1.94 -22.29
N LYS A 429 6.24 2.06 -22.95
CA LYS A 429 4.92 1.93 -22.31
C LYS A 429 4.67 0.50 -21.86
N GLN A 430 4.92 -0.50 -22.70
CA GLN A 430 4.76 -1.91 -22.37
C GLN A 430 5.69 -2.29 -21.19
N VAL A 431 6.98 -1.92 -21.28
CA VAL A 431 7.93 -2.23 -20.21
C VAL A 431 7.53 -1.52 -18.91
N SER A 432 7.10 -0.26 -18.95
CA SER A 432 6.61 0.45 -17.77
C SER A 432 5.40 -0.24 -17.12
N GLN A 433 4.48 -0.78 -17.92
CA GLN A 433 3.34 -1.55 -17.42
C GLN A 433 3.77 -2.87 -16.75
N ASP A 434 4.72 -3.59 -17.33
CA ASP A 434 5.28 -4.82 -16.77
C ASP A 434 5.94 -4.55 -15.41
N LEU A 435 6.76 -3.49 -15.33
CA LEU A 435 7.44 -3.11 -14.10
C LEU A 435 6.46 -2.61 -13.02
N LEU A 436 5.42 -1.89 -13.42
CA LEU A 436 4.39 -1.46 -12.50
C LEU A 436 3.62 -2.66 -11.92
N ALA A 437 3.34 -3.68 -12.72
CA ALA A 437 2.72 -4.91 -12.26
C ALA A 437 3.56 -5.64 -11.20
N LEU A 438 4.89 -5.62 -11.33
CA LEU A 438 5.80 -6.15 -10.30
C LEU A 438 5.69 -5.37 -8.98
N THR A 439 5.66 -4.03 -9.04
CA THR A 439 5.59 -3.19 -7.85
C THR A 439 4.26 -3.31 -7.12
N THR A 440 3.14 -3.54 -7.84
CA THR A 440 1.81 -3.76 -7.23
C THR A 440 1.75 -5.03 -6.38
N GLY A 441 2.61 -6.02 -6.63
CA GLY A 441 2.80 -7.19 -5.77
C GLY A 441 3.28 -6.87 -4.37
N GLY A 442 3.76 -5.65 -4.14
CA GLY A 442 4.06 -5.10 -2.81
C GLY A 442 5.38 -5.60 -2.20
N ASN A 443 6.22 -6.30 -2.94
CA ASN A 443 7.50 -6.83 -2.44
C ASN A 443 8.69 -5.96 -2.85
N PHE A 444 8.54 -5.11 -3.88
CA PHE A 444 9.58 -4.22 -4.37
C PHE A 444 9.44 -2.82 -3.77
N GLU A 445 10.57 -2.19 -3.50
CA GLU A 445 10.64 -0.76 -3.21
C GLU A 445 10.51 0.03 -4.50
N SER A 446 11.30 -0.33 -5.50
CA SER A 446 11.26 0.27 -6.83
C SER A 446 11.70 -0.72 -7.90
N VAL A 447 11.13 -0.59 -9.10
CA VAL A 447 11.63 -1.25 -10.29
C VAL A 447 11.73 -0.20 -11.39
N THR A 448 12.95 0.03 -11.89
CA THR A 448 13.24 1.05 -12.88
C THR A 448 13.84 0.45 -14.13
N GLN A 449 13.66 1.12 -15.26
CA GLN A 449 14.21 0.74 -16.55
C GLN A 449 15.06 1.85 -17.13
N GLN A 450 16.04 1.46 -17.93
CA GLN A 450 16.79 2.38 -18.79
C GLN A 450 17.34 1.64 -20.01
N ILE A 451 17.42 2.34 -21.15
CA ILE A 451 18.16 1.85 -22.32
C ILE A 451 19.57 2.43 -22.28
N VAL A 452 20.55 1.56 -22.31
CA VAL A 452 21.96 1.96 -22.40
C VAL A 452 22.47 1.54 -23.78
N SER A 453 22.70 2.53 -24.66
CA SER A 453 23.24 2.31 -25.99
C SER A 453 24.77 2.48 -25.99
N ARG A 454 25.50 1.49 -26.51
CA ARG A 454 26.95 1.52 -26.69
C ARG A 454 27.28 1.04 -28.12
N GLY A 455 27.36 2.00 -29.06
CA GLY A 455 27.42 1.67 -30.49
C GLY A 455 26.12 0.99 -30.92
N ASP A 456 26.23 -0.20 -31.54
CA ASP A 456 25.07 -0.98 -31.98
C ASP A 456 24.44 -1.84 -30.89
N ASP A 457 25.02 -1.85 -29.66
CA ASP A 457 24.51 -2.64 -28.52
C ASP A 457 23.54 -1.80 -27.68
N ASN A 458 22.24 -2.12 -27.77
CA ASN A 458 21.18 -1.49 -27.00
C ASN A 458 20.74 -2.41 -25.88
N VAL A 459 21.17 -2.13 -24.66
CA VAL A 459 20.89 -2.94 -23.48
C VAL A 459 19.72 -2.35 -22.70
N LEU A 460 18.64 -3.13 -22.55
CA LEU A 460 17.59 -2.79 -21.60
C LEU A 460 18.03 -3.20 -20.19
N GLU A 461 18.43 -2.22 -19.39
CA GLU A 461 18.77 -2.44 -17.99
C GLU A 461 17.52 -2.29 -17.12
N ILE A 462 17.22 -3.32 -16.31
CA ILE A 462 16.16 -3.32 -15.30
C ILE A 462 16.81 -3.37 -13.93
N ASN A 463 16.51 -2.39 -13.07
CA ASN A 463 16.99 -2.36 -11.69
C ASN A 463 15.81 -2.59 -10.76
N ALA A 464 15.75 -3.76 -10.10
CA ALA A 464 14.71 -4.16 -9.17
C ALA A 464 15.26 -4.15 -7.74
N ARG A 465 14.70 -3.31 -6.89
CA ARG A 465 15.10 -3.15 -5.50
C ARG A 465 14.07 -3.75 -4.56
N GLU A 466 14.55 -4.62 -3.67
CA GLU A 466 13.77 -5.10 -2.54
C GLU A 466 13.50 -3.96 -1.56
N LYS A 467 12.35 -4.00 -0.90
CA LYS A 467 12.05 -3.09 0.21
C LYS A 467 13.14 -3.16 1.27
N TYR A 468 13.80 -2.04 1.59
CA TYR A 468 14.93 -2.01 2.54
C TYR A 468 14.51 -2.42 3.96
N TRP A 469 13.22 -2.39 4.27
CA TRP A 469 12.67 -2.91 5.53
C TRP A 469 12.31 -4.40 5.47
N GLY A 470 12.42 -5.06 4.29
CA GLY A 470 12.32 -6.51 4.13
C GLY A 470 13.59 -7.29 4.54
N PRO A 471 13.63 -8.59 4.22
CA PRO A 471 12.59 -9.40 3.55
C PRO A 471 11.50 -9.95 4.48
N ASN A 472 11.58 -9.71 5.78
CA ASN A 472 10.62 -10.22 6.77
C ASN A 472 9.59 -9.14 7.04
N PHE A 473 8.32 -9.42 6.74
CA PHE A 473 7.23 -8.46 6.88
C PHE A 473 6.21 -8.94 7.90
N LEU A 474 5.78 -8.03 8.78
CA LEU A 474 4.68 -8.21 9.72
C LEU A 474 3.49 -7.37 9.29
N LEU A 475 2.33 -8.01 9.33
CA LEU A 475 1.03 -7.40 9.05
C LEU A 475 0.19 -7.48 10.32
N PHE A 476 -0.66 -6.48 10.55
CA PHE A 476 -1.50 -6.41 11.74
C PHE A 476 -2.94 -6.10 11.34
N GLY A 477 -3.88 -6.70 12.03
CA GLY A 477 -5.31 -6.43 11.88
C GLY A 477 -5.99 -6.49 13.24
N LEU A 478 -7.02 -5.67 13.42
CA LEU A 478 -7.80 -5.59 14.65
C LEU A 478 -9.28 -5.59 14.32
N GLY A 479 -10.01 -6.50 14.97
CA GLY A 479 -11.46 -6.51 15.00
C GLY A 479 -11.94 -6.45 16.44
N MET A 480 -12.95 -5.64 16.72
CA MET A 480 -13.60 -5.57 18.03
C MET A 480 -15.09 -5.46 17.83
N SER A 481 -15.84 -6.18 18.64
CA SER A 481 -17.30 -6.09 18.67
C SER A 481 -17.80 -6.02 20.10
N SER A 482 -18.89 -5.31 20.31
CA SER A 482 -19.65 -5.31 21.54
C SER A 482 -21.12 -5.11 21.18
N SER A 483 -21.97 -5.88 21.81
CA SER A 483 -23.42 -5.75 21.59
C SER A 483 -24.20 -5.91 22.88
N SER A 484 -25.47 -5.50 22.86
CA SER A 484 -26.36 -5.66 24.01
C SER A 484 -26.84 -7.10 24.23
N THR A 485 -26.57 -7.99 23.27
CA THR A 485 -26.98 -9.40 23.29
C THR A 485 -25.82 -10.36 23.42
N ASP A 486 -24.58 -9.87 23.43
CA ASP A 486 -23.38 -10.70 23.46
C ASP A 486 -22.29 -10.05 24.33
N GLU A 487 -21.45 -10.85 24.97
CA GLU A 487 -20.37 -10.42 25.87
C GLU A 487 -19.31 -9.53 25.20
N GLY A 488 -19.42 -9.35 23.88
CA GLY A 488 -18.42 -8.66 23.08
C GLY A 488 -17.18 -9.52 22.82
N GLY A 489 -16.40 -9.12 21.83
CA GLY A 489 -15.22 -9.87 21.43
C GLY A 489 -14.16 -9.00 20.78
N PHE A 490 -12.96 -9.53 20.73
CA PHE A 490 -11.87 -8.95 19.95
C PHE A 490 -11.17 -10.05 19.15
N ARG A 491 -10.57 -9.66 18.01
CA ARG A 491 -9.67 -10.51 17.22
C ARG A 491 -8.47 -9.68 16.79
N LEU A 492 -7.29 -10.08 17.20
CA LEU A 492 -6.02 -9.55 16.73
C LEU A 492 -5.48 -10.50 15.67
N HIS A 493 -5.26 -10.00 14.47
CA HIS A 493 -4.64 -10.72 13.38
C HIS A 493 -3.18 -10.31 13.26
N VAL A 494 -2.27 -11.28 13.21
CA VAL A 494 -0.85 -11.06 12.98
C VAL A 494 -0.42 -11.94 11.81
N GLY A 495 0.07 -11.31 10.75
CA GLY A 495 0.59 -11.98 9.56
C GLY A 495 2.09 -11.83 9.46
N TYR A 496 2.76 -12.88 9.01
CA TYR A 496 4.15 -12.86 8.63
C TYR A 496 4.30 -13.28 7.19
N ARG A 497 5.09 -12.52 6.44
CA ARG A 497 5.38 -12.79 5.02
C ARG A 497 6.88 -12.72 4.80
N ARG A 498 7.43 -13.73 4.15
CA ARG A 498 8.80 -13.74 3.68
C ARG A 498 8.86 -14.23 2.25
N PRO A 499 8.89 -13.33 1.28
CA PRO A 499 9.06 -13.69 -0.13
C PRO A 499 10.48 -14.20 -0.37
N TRP A 500 10.66 -14.92 -1.44
CA TRP A 500 11.96 -15.29 -2.01
C TRP A 500 12.91 -16.03 -1.06
N LEU A 501 12.38 -17.07 -0.39
CA LEU A 501 13.24 -17.99 0.38
C LEU A 501 14.26 -18.73 -0.49
N THR A 502 13.95 -18.89 -1.79
CA THR A 502 14.77 -19.56 -2.80
C THR A 502 14.81 -18.76 -4.09
N GLU A 503 15.77 -19.05 -4.95
CA GLU A 503 15.88 -18.48 -6.30
C GLU A 503 14.64 -18.78 -7.18
N SER A 504 13.87 -19.80 -6.86
CA SER A 504 12.61 -20.13 -7.54
C SER A 504 11.42 -19.30 -7.07
N GLY A 505 11.60 -18.37 -6.10
CA GLY A 505 10.55 -17.49 -5.61
C GLY A 505 9.64 -18.10 -4.53
N LEU A 506 10.11 -19.12 -3.79
CA LEU A 506 9.35 -19.69 -2.68
C LEU A 506 9.02 -18.61 -1.64
N GLU A 507 7.74 -18.46 -1.29
CA GLU A 507 7.25 -17.56 -0.25
C GLU A 507 6.82 -18.36 0.98
N PHE A 508 7.22 -17.90 2.17
CA PHE A 508 6.66 -18.36 3.44
C PHE A 508 5.62 -17.37 3.96
N ARG A 509 4.48 -17.89 4.38
CA ARG A 509 3.36 -17.16 4.96
C ARG A 509 2.98 -17.80 6.28
N ALA A 510 2.75 -16.98 7.30
CA ALA A 510 2.15 -17.42 8.56
C ALA A 510 1.10 -16.39 8.97
N ASP A 511 -0.05 -16.87 9.38
CA ASP A 511 -1.20 -16.07 9.79
C ASP A 511 -1.69 -16.58 11.15
N THR A 512 -1.85 -15.68 12.11
CA THR A 512 -2.31 -16.01 13.46
C THR A 512 -3.45 -15.06 13.83
N THR A 513 -4.53 -15.65 14.35
CA THR A 513 -5.63 -14.90 14.97
C THR A 513 -5.67 -15.21 16.44
N ILE A 514 -5.71 -14.18 17.27
CA ILE A 514 -5.85 -14.27 18.72
C ILE A 514 -7.13 -13.51 19.08
N GLY A 515 -8.15 -14.22 19.50
CA GLY A 515 -9.45 -13.63 19.83
C GLY A 515 -10.11 -14.29 21.01
N SER A 516 -11.17 -13.68 21.48
CA SER A 516 -11.99 -14.18 22.59
C SER A 516 -12.73 -15.47 22.23
N ASP A 517 -13.20 -15.57 21.01
CA ASP A 517 -14.03 -16.64 20.46
C ASP A 517 -13.30 -17.53 19.45
N LEU A 518 -12.26 -17.00 18.82
CA LEU A 518 -11.48 -17.67 17.79
C LEU A 518 -9.98 -17.50 18.02
N GLN A 519 -9.27 -18.62 18.00
CA GLN A 519 -7.80 -18.66 17.94
C GLN A 519 -7.40 -19.53 16.76
N SER A 520 -6.52 -19.03 15.88
CA SER A 520 -6.05 -19.82 14.75
C SER A 520 -4.59 -19.52 14.45
N ALA A 521 -3.91 -20.50 13.89
CA ALA A 521 -2.57 -20.37 13.35
C ALA A 521 -2.52 -21.15 12.03
N ARG A 522 -2.07 -20.52 10.95
CA ARG A 522 -1.86 -21.14 9.65
C ARG A 522 -0.46 -20.84 9.16
N VAL A 523 0.23 -21.84 8.67
CA VAL A 523 1.49 -21.71 7.94
C VAL A 523 1.34 -22.26 6.53
N GLU A 524 1.93 -21.58 5.57
CA GLU A 524 1.84 -21.92 4.15
C GLU A 524 3.17 -21.65 3.46
N LEU A 525 3.63 -22.57 2.65
CA LEU A 525 4.75 -22.38 1.72
C LEU A 525 4.16 -22.26 0.32
N ARG A 526 4.36 -21.15 -0.35
CA ARG A 526 3.86 -20.94 -1.71
C ARG A 526 4.99 -20.96 -2.70
N GLN A 527 5.06 -22.00 -3.53
CA GLN A 527 6.06 -22.18 -4.56
C GLN A 527 5.46 -21.88 -5.93
N PRO A 528 5.85 -20.77 -6.60
CA PRO A 528 5.51 -20.55 -7.99
C PRO A 528 6.07 -21.65 -8.89
N LEU A 529 5.28 -22.09 -9.84
CA LEU A 529 5.70 -23.07 -10.85
C LEU A 529 6.18 -22.33 -12.10
N PRO A 530 7.14 -22.92 -12.85
CA PRO A 530 7.58 -22.35 -14.12
C PRO A 530 6.44 -22.27 -15.13
N GLY A 531 6.33 -21.16 -15.85
CA GLY A 531 5.37 -20.97 -16.94
C GLY A 531 4.58 -19.67 -16.83
N ALA A 532 3.86 -19.33 -17.90
CA ALA A 532 3.22 -18.02 -18.08
C ALA A 532 1.96 -17.78 -17.26
N TYR A 533 1.40 -18.78 -16.58
CA TYR A 533 0.08 -18.66 -15.94
C TYR A 533 0.10 -18.38 -14.46
N GLY A 534 1.29 -18.20 -13.84
CA GLY A 534 1.43 -17.92 -12.42
C GLY A 534 0.96 -19.05 -11.50
N LEU A 535 0.90 -20.27 -12.00
CA LEU A 535 0.55 -21.47 -11.23
C LEU A 535 1.46 -21.60 -10.02
N TYR A 536 0.92 -22.06 -8.90
CA TYR A 536 1.72 -22.34 -7.71
C TYR A 536 1.23 -23.58 -6.98
N ILE A 537 2.12 -24.18 -6.20
CA ILE A 537 1.82 -25.26 -5.28
C ILE A 537 2.00 -24.76 -3.85
N SER A 538 1.14 -25.20 -2.94
CA SER A 538 1.08 -24.63 -1.60
C SER A 538 0.79 -25.70 -0.54
N PRO A 539 1.80 -26.38 0.03
CA PRO A 539 1.63 -27.12 1.27
C PRO A 539 1.32 -26.16 2.43
N TYR A 540 0.40 -26.58 3.31
CA TYR A 540 0.00 -25.78 4.44
C TYR A 540 -0.36 -26.65 5.65
N ALA A 541 -0.29 -26.03 6.82
CA ALA A 541 -0.83 -26.56 8.07
C ALA A 541 -1.61 -25.45 8.79
N GLU A 542 -2.74 -25.79 9.35
CA GLU A 542 -3.64 -24.86 10.03
C GLU A 542 -4.16 -25.50 11.32
N TYR A 543 -4.17 -24.74 12.38
CA TYR A 543 -4.83 -25.07 13.63
C TYR A 543 -5.87 -24.00 13.94
N GLN A 544 -7.06 -24.40 14.33
CA GLN A 544 -8.13 -23.50 14.74
C GLN A 544 -8.78 -24.01 16.02
N ARG A 545 -9.04 -23.08 16.91
CA ARG A 545 -9.82 -23.29 18.14
C ARG A 545 -10.91 -22.22 18.19
N ARG A 546 -12.17 -22.65 18.18
CA ARG A 546 -13.32 -21.74 18.26
C ARG A 546 -14.35 -22.23 19.25
N TYR A 547 -15.12 -21.30 19.81
CA TYR A 547 -16.30 -21.60 20.59
C TYR A 547 -17.53 -21.56 19.69
N VAL A 548 -18.41 -22.57 19.80
CA VAL A 548 -19.71 -22.66 19.13
C VAL A 548 -20.78 -22.63 20.19
N ASN A 549 -21.66 -21.63 20.15
CA ASN A 549 -22.77 -21.51 21.07
C ASN A 549 -23.95 -22.34 20.56
N LEU A 550 -24.55 -23.13 21.43
CA LEU A 550 -25.76 -23.88 21.15
C LEU A 550 -26.91 -23.25 21.91
N TYR A 551 -27.98 -22.97 21.22
CA TYR A 551 -29.20 -22.37 21.75
C TYR A 551 -30.35 -23.37 21.66
N ASP A 552 -31.41 -23.14 22.43
CA ASP A 552 -32.67 -23.89 22.36
C ASP A 552 -33.38 -23.66 21.01
N ASP A 553 -34.46 -24.39 20.76
CA ASP A 553 -35.23 -24.29 19.52
C ASP A 553 -35.85 -22.88 19.28
N SER A 554 -36.07 -22.10 20.36
CA SER A 554 -36.49 -20.72 20.24
C SER A 554 -35.33 -19.79 19.79
N GLY A 555 -34.11 -20.23 19.99
CA GLY A 555 -32.89 -19.44 19.84
C GLY A 555 -32.73 -18.35 20.91
N GLU A 556 -33.41 -18.45 22.06
CA GLU A 556 -33.38 -17.45 23.12
C GLU A 556 -32.49 -17.84 24.30
N VAL A 557 -32.45 -19.12 24.61
CA VAL A 557 -31.66 -19.62 25.75
C VAL A 557 -30.41 -20.32 25.24
N LYS A 558 -29.26 -19.84 25.65
CA LYS A 558 -27.97 -20.52 25.41
C LYS A 558 -27.88 -21.77 26.29
N LEU A 559 -27.99 -22.94 25.68
CA LEU A 559 -28.00 -24.22 26.36
C LEU A 559 -26.58 -24.64 26.76
N ASN A 560 -25.64 -24.49 25.81
CA ASN A 560 -24.24 -24.89 26.03
C ASN A 560 -23.29 -24.12 25.10
N GLN A 561 -22.02 -24.30 25.32
CA GLN A 561 -20.97 -23.82 24.43
C GLN A 561 -19.97 -24.95 24.20
N TYR A 562 -19.70 -25.24 22.92
CA TYR A 562 -18.70 -26.22 22.53
C TYR A 562 -17.38 -25.56 22.19
N LEU A 563 -16.31 -26.16 22.68
CA LEU A 563 -14.96 -25.85 22.23
C LEU A 563 -14.62 -26.77 21.07
N MET A 564 -14.53 -26.21 19.87
CA MET A 564 -14.12 -26.92 18.65
C MET A 564 -12.64 -26.65 18.36
N GLN A 565 -11.85 -27.72 18.25
CA GLN A 565 -10.45 -27.69 17.87
C GLN A 565 -10.29 -28.45 16.57
N THR A 566 -9.74 -27.80 15.54
CA THR A 566 -9.49 -28.45 14.26
C THR A 566 -8.04 -28.27 13.84
N THR A 567 -7.42 -29.32 13.32
CA THR A 567 -6.11 -29.25 12.68
C THR A 567 -6.30 -29.73 11.24
N ARG A 568 -5.76 -28.95 10.32
CA ARG A 568 -5.82 -29.28 8.88
C ARG A 568 -4.41 -29.19 8.30
N THR A 569 -3.97 -30.23 7.62
CA THR A 569 -2.74 -30.23 6.82
C THR A 569 -3.10 -30.60 5.39
N GLY A 570 -2.45 -29.97 4.42
CA GLY A 570 -2.82 -30.25 3.04
C GLY A 570 -1.88 -29.65 2.01
N LEU A 571 -2.22 -29.89 0.77
CA LEU A 571 -1.50 -29.44 -0.41
C LEU A 571 -2.51 -28.87 -1.40
N ASP A 572 -2.32 -27.61 -1.79
CA ASP A 572 -3.12 -26.93 -2.79
C ASP A 572 -2.33 -26.65 -4.06
N PHE A 573 -3.03 -26.69 -5.19
CA PHE A 573 -2.63 -26.09 -6.46
C PHE A 573 -3.45 -24.83 -6.67
N GLY A 574 -2.78 -23.72 -6.94
CA GLY A 574 -3.42 -22.43 -7.18
C GLY A 574 -3.18 -21.95 -8.61
N LEU A 575 -4.23 -21.38 -9.19
CA LEU A 575 -4.25 -20.76 -10.51
C LEU A 575 -4.83 -19.35 -10.36
N PRO A 576 -4.01 -18.30 -10.41
CA PRO A 576 -4.50 -16.94 -10.52
C PRO A 576 -5.28 -16.75 -11.82
N ILE A 577 -6.48 -16.16 -11.71
CA ILE A 577 -7.33 -15.84 -12.86
C ILE A 577 -7.07 -14.39 -13.24
N ALA A 578 -5.94 -14.14 -13.89
CA ALA A 578 -5.46 -12.80 -14.23
C ALA A 578 -5.58 -11.85 -13.02
N ARG A 579 -6.23 -10.68 -13.20
CA ARG A 579 -6.50 -9.73 -12.11
C ARG A 579 -7.86 -9.95 -11.43
N LEU A 580 -8.63 -10.95 -11.86
CA LEU A 580 -10.00 -11.16 -11.34
C LEU A 580 -10.01 -11.88 -9.99
N GLY A 581 -9.21 -12.92 -9.84
CA GLY A 581 -9.27 -13.76 -8.67
C GLY A 581 -8.27 -14.90 -8.63
N ASP A 582 -8.62 -15.96 -7.93
CA ASP A 582 -7.78 -17.14 -7.72
C ASP A 582 -8.65 -18.39 -7.64
N PHE A 583 -8.23 -19.45 -8.31
CA PHE A 583 -8.81 -20.78 -8.20
C PHE A 583 -7.81 -21.69 -7.50
N ARG A 584 -8.23 -22.37 -6.44
CA ARG A 584 -7.41 -23.35 -5.71
C ARG A 584 -8.12 -24.69 -5.67
N MET A 585 -7.36 -25.74 -5.85
CA MET A 585 -7.82 -27.11 -5.64
C MET A 585 -6.75 -27.90 -4.88
N GLY A 586 -7.16 -28.79 -4.02
CA GLY A 586 -6.19 -29.54 -3.22
C GLY A 586 -6.80 -30.67 -2.40
N ILE A 587 -5.92 -31.35 -1.70
CA ILE A 587 -6.26 -32.41 -0.76
C ILE A 587 -5.78 -32.01 0.64
N GLY A 588 -6.53 -32.44 1.66
CA GLY A 588 -6.18 -32.14 3.05
C GLY A 588 -6.64 -33.23 4.01
N TYR A 589 -5.86 -33.44 5.03
CA TYR A 589 -6.23 -34.26 6.18
C TYR A 589 -6.67 -33.36 7.31
N VAL A 590 -7.85 -33.60 7.84
CA VAL A 590 -8.50 -32.80 8.88
C VAL A 590 -8.74 -33.66 10.10
N THR A 591 -8.36 -33.15 11.27
CA THR A 591 -8.77 -33.72 12.56
C THR A 591 -9.59 -32.69 13.31
N GLY A 592 -10.69 -33.12 13.90
CA GLY A 592 -11.57 -32.28 14.72
C GLY A 592 -11.75 -32.91 16.10
N HIS A 593 -11.76 -32.07 17.12
CA HIS A 593 -12.11 -32.45 18.50
C HIS A 593 -13.08 -31.42 19.04
N GLY A 594 -14.20 -31.89 19.59
CA GLY A 594 -15.23 -31.07 20.21
C GLY A 594 -15.48 -31.51 21.64
N SER A 595 -15.53 -30.56 22.55
CA SER A 595 -15.85 -30.79 23.95
C SER A 595 -16.77 -29.71 24.48
N PRO A 596 -17.74 -30.05 25.37
CA PRO A 596 -18.57 -29.07 26.04
C PRO A 596 -17.72 -28.17 26.93
N ASN A 597 -17.98 -26.90 26.96
CA ASN A 597 -17.28 -25.93 27.79
C ASN A 597 -17.84 -25.90 29.24
N TYR A 598 -19.10 -26.32 29.39
CA TYR A 598 -19.79 -26.43 30.68
C TYR A 598 -20.38 -27.82 30.81
N ASN A 599 -20.06 -28.50 31.90
CA ASN A 599 -20.78 -29.67 32.36
C ASN A 599 -21.84 -29.20 33.37
N LEU A 600 -23.04 -28.89 32.90
CA LEU A 600 -24.16 -28.64 33.83
C LEU A 600 -24.65 -29.98 34.34
N PRO A 601 -24.65 -30.25 35.68
CA PRO A 601 -25.38 -31.36 36.24
C PRO A 601 -26.88 -31.05 36.06
N ILE A 602 -27.52 -31.77 35.18
CA ILE A 602 -28.98 -31.69 35.02
C ILE A 602 -29.57 -32.70 35.98
N ASP A 603 -30.56 -32.23 36.73
CA ASP A 603 -31.33 -33.04 37.72
C ASP A 603 -31.91 -34.31 37.04
N ASP A 604 -31.74 -35.44 37.66
CA ASP A 604 -31.87 -36.80 37.13
C ASP A 604 -33.33 -37.21 36.77
N THR A 605 -34.28 -36.29 36.73
CA THR A 605 -35.70 -36.58 36.49
C THR A 605 -36.20 -36.26 35.07
N SER A 606 -35.37 -35.70 34.19
CA SER A 606 -35.74 -35.34 32.80
C SER A 606 -34.66 -35.67 31.79
N GLY A 607 -34.33 -36.96 31.61
CA GLY A 607 -33.43 -37.41 30.53
C GLY A 607 -32.22 -36.56 30.32
N SER A 608 -31.07 -36.90 30.94
CA SER A 608 -29.84 -36.11 30.86
C SER A 608 -29.45 -35.79 29.41
N LEU A 609 -29.51 -34.54 28.99
CA LEU A 609 -28.81 -34.03 27.84
C LEU A 609 -27.32 -34.12 28.10
N PHE A 610 -26.78 -35.31 27.95
CA PHE A 610 -25.34 -35.55 28.02
C PHE A 610 -24.71 -35.02 26.74
N TRP A 611 -23.92 -34.00 26.85
CA TRP A 611 -23.18 -33.45 25.70
C TRP A 611 -21.82 -34.15 25.60
N PRO A 612 -21.64 -35.11 24.66
CA PRO A 612 -20.42 -35.90 24.64
C PRO A 612 -19.25 -35.14 24.01
N THR A 613 -18.05 -35.53 24.44
CA THR A 613 -16.82 -35.19 23.74
C THR A 613 -16.67 -36.09 22.52
N PHE A 614 -16.25 -35.53 21.40
CA PHE A 614 -16.09 -36.27 20.15
C PHE A 614 -14.81 -35.93 19.41
N SER A 615 -14.35 -36.83 18.59
CA SER A 615 -13.24 -36.64 17.66
C SER A 615 -13.61 -37.15 16.28
N SER A 616 -13.21 -36.37 15.28
CA SER A 616 -13.43 -36.73 13.86
C SER A 616 -12.14 -36.59 13.10
N GLN A 617 -11.97 -37.42 12.08
CA GLN A 617 -10.85 -37.39 11.14
C GLN A 617 -11.40 -37.51 9.72
N ALA A 618 -10.87 -36.77 8.77
CA ALA A 618 -11.29 -36.88 7.39
C ALA A 618 -10.13 -36.59 6.41
N LEU A 619 -10.07 -37.34 5.33
CA LEU A 619 -9.31 -36.98 4.14
C LEU A 619 -10.26 -36.27 3.19
N THR A 620 -9.94 -35.04 2.81
CA THR A 620 -10.82 -34.19 2.00
C THR A 620 -10.17 -33.79 0.69
N ALA A 621 -10.96 -33.68 -0.38
CA ALA A 621 -10.64 -32.96 -1.59
C ALA A 621 -11.42 -31.65 -1.61
N ARG A 622 -10.76 -30.54 -1.94
CA ARG A 622 -11.40 -29.21 -1.95
C ARG A 622 -11.13 -28.45 -3.23
N ALA A 623 -12.08 -27.61 -3.60
CA ALA A 623 -11.93 -26.60 -4.63
C ALA A 623 -12.48 -25.27 -4.12
N ARG A 624 -11.79 -24.18 -4.39
CA ARG A 624 -12.20 -22.83 -4.01
C ARG A 624 -11.94 -21.86 -5.15
N LEU A 625 -12.96 -21.12 -5.55
CA LEU A 625 -12.89 -20.02 -6.50
C LEU A 625 -13.18 -18.72 -5.74
N VAL A 626 -12.32 -17.74 -5.87
CA VAL A 626 -12.56 -16.39 -5.35
C VAL A 626 -12.38 -15.40 -6.49
N ILE A 627 -13.38 -14.58 -6.72
CA ILE A 627 -13.36 -13.42 -7.59
C ILE A 627 -13.60 -12.20 -6.70
N ASP A 628 -12.71 -11.23 -6.69
CA ASP A 628 -12.77 -10.11 -5.78
C ASP A 628 -12.40 -8.82 -6.50
N GLN A 629 -13.40 -8.04 -6.86
CA GLN A 629 -13.29 -6.77 -7.57
C GLN A 629 -13.94 -5.63 -6.77
N LEU A 630 -14.09 -5.80 -5.44
CA LEU A 630 -14.56 -4.73 -4.57
C LEU A 630 -13.49 -3.64 -4.44
N ASP A 631 -13.92 -2.39 -4.35
CA ASP A 631 -13.05 -1.24 -4.07
C ASP A 631 -12.50 -1.23 -2.62
N ASP A 632 -13.29 -1.73 -1.68
CA ASP A 632 -12.91 -1.91 -0.26
C ASP A 632 -13.55 -3.19 0.26
N PRO A 633 -12.79 -4.11 0.90
CA PRO A 633 -13.34 -5.36 1.40
C PRO A 633 -14.18 -5.19 2.67
N MET A 634 -13.96 -4.11 3.43
CA MET A 634 -14.64 -3.83 4.70
C MET A 634 -15.77 -2.82 4.55
N PHE A 635 -15.70 -1.97 3.54
CA PHE A 635 -16.64 -0.88 3.28
C PHE A 635 -16.94 -0.74 1.77
N PRO A 636 -17.49 -1.79 1.15
CA PRO A 636 -17.65 -1.82 -0.31
C PRO A 636 -18.65 -0.77 -0.79
N ARG A 637 -18.23 0.04 -1.74
CA ARG A 637 -19.07 1.06 -2.40
C ARG A 637 -19.31 0.74 -3.86
N ARG A 638 -18.36 0.03 -4.51
CA ARG A 638 -18.45 -0.42 -5.91
C ARG A 638 -17.75 -1.75 -6.12
N GLY A 639 -18.19 -2.46 -7.13
CA GLY A 639 -17.55 -3.71 -7.54
C GLY A 639 -18.35 -4.93 -7.14
N TYR A 640 -17.71 -6.09 -7.23
CA TYR A 640 -18.35 -7.37 -6.92
C TYR A 640 -17.37 -8.36 -6.31
N PHE A 641 -17.93 -9.32 -5.57
CA PHE A 641 -17.22 -10.39 -4.92
C PHE A 641 -17.97 -11.69 -5.11
N THR A 642 -17.25 -12.78 -5.38
CA THR A 642 -17.82 -14.13 -5.42
C THR A 642 -16.82 -15.11 -4.81
N GLU A 643 -17.30 -15.95 -3.91
CA GLU A 643 -16.59 -17.11 -3.40
C GLU A 643 -17.45 -18.34 -3.59
N LEU A 644 -16.87 -19.36 -4.20
CA LEU A 644 -17.45 -20.70 -4.28
C LEU A 644 -16.47 -21.67 -3.66
N ARG A 645 -16.95 -22.54 -2.77
CA ARG A 645 -16.15 -23.56 -2.11
C ARG A 645 -16.89 -24.88 -2.16
N VAL A 646 -16.19 -25.92 -2.55
CA VAL A 646 -16.67 -27.31 -2.48
C VAL A 646 -15.60 -28.11 -1.74
N GLU A 647 -16.01 -28.82 -0.72
CA GLU A 647 -15.17 -29.77 0.00
C GLU A 647 -15.89 -31.13 0.06
N ARG A 648 -15.20 -32.18 -0.35
CA ARG A 648 -15.68 -33.54 -0.25
C ARG A 648 -14.76 -34.38 0.61
N SER A 649 -15.31 -35.01 1.64
CA SER A 649 -14.54 -36.04 2.35
C SER A 649 -14.49 -37.32 1.46
N LEU A 650 -13.26 -37.75 1.21
CA LEU A 650 -12.99 -39.02 0.52
C LEU A 650 -13.06 -40.19 1.50
N TRP A 651 -12.72 -39.91 2.73
CA TRP A 651 -12.77 -40.80 3.87
C TRP A 651 -13.04 -39.97 5.14
N SER A 652 -13.82 -40.59 6.07
CA SER A 652 -14.05 -39.98 7.38
C SER A 652 -14.20 -41.06 8.45
N HIS A 653 -13.77 -40.74 9.68
CA HIS A 653 -13.88 -41.59 10.85
C HIS A 653 -14.24 -40.75 12.06
N ASN A 654 -15.22 -41.19 12.84
CA ASN A 654 -15.66 -40.58 14.07
C ASN A 654 -15.43 -41.56 15.23
N SER A 655 -14.87 -41.05 16.33
CA SER A 655 -14.44 -41.88 17.47
C SER A 655 -15.55 -42.27 18.44
N GLN A 656 -16.80 -41.80 18.21
CA GLN A 656 -17.92 -42.14 19.08
C GLN A 656 -19.07 -42.82 18.33
N SER A 657 -19.74 -43.73 19.06
CA SER A 657 -20.84 -44.46 18.52
C SER A 657 -22.09 -43.58 18.33
N THR A 658 -22.80 -43.83 17.25
CA THR A 658 -24.02 -43.16 16.85
C THR A 658 -25.18 -43.23 17.88
N GLN A 659 -25.04 -44.01 18.96
CA GLN A 659 -26.09 -44.20 19.95
C GLN A 659 -26.36 -42.99 20.87
N GLU A 660 -25.40 -42.11 21.07
CA GLU A 660 -25.56 -40.96 21.98
C GLU A 660 -26.08 -39.69 21.30
N PHE A 661 -25.96 -39.56 19.99
CA PHE A 661 -26.46 -38.40 19.20
C PHE A 661 -27.69 -38.71 18.35
N GLY A 662 -28.32 -39.88 18.51
CA GLY A 662 -29.34 -40.35 17.59
C GLY A 662 -28.72 -40.72 16.22
N ASP A 663 -29.57 -41.01 15.21
CA ASP A 663 -29.12 -41.46 13.86
C ASP A 663 -28.33 -40.43 13.04
N GLY A 664 -27.83 -39.36 13.68
CA GLY A 664 -27.28 -38.16 13.00
C GLY A 664 -25.79 -38.22 12.64
N ILE A 665 -24.94 -39.00 13.31
CA ILE A 665 -23.50 -39.02 13.07
C ILE A 665 -23.08 -40.27 12.34
N SER A 666 -22.45 -40.10 11.17
CA SER A 666 -22.09 -41.23 10.31
C SER A 666 -20.64 -41.07 9.81
N ASN A 667 -19.98 -42.21 9.58
CA ASN A 667 -18.70 -42.27 8.88
C ASN A 667 -18.86 -42.16 7.35
N THR A 668 -20.07 -41.90 6.89
CA THR A 668 -20.37 -41.73 5.46
C THR A 668 -19.71 -40.45 4.92
N PRO A 669 -19.10 -40.51 3.76
CA PRO A 669 -18.52 -39.30 3.15
C PRO A 669 -19.56 -38.18 2.97
N TYR A 670 -19.14 -36.93 3.25
CA TYR A 670 -19.94 -35.73 3.03
C TYR A 670 -19.41 -34.89 1.90
N THR A 671 -20.28 -34.08 1.35
CA THR A 671 -19.90 -32.99 0.43
C THR A 671 -20.46 -31.67 0.97
N GLU A 672 -19.58 -30.72 1.25
CA GLU A 672 -19.97 -29.37 1.63
C GLU A 672 -19.85 -28.45 0.40
N ILE A 673 -20.92 -27.71 0.14
CA ILE A 673 -20.96 -26.68 -0.90
C ILE A 673 -21.27 -25.35 -0.21
N TYR A 674 -20.51 -24.33 -0.51
CA TYR A 674 -20.69 -22.98 0.00
C TYR A 674 -20.53 -21.98 -1.12
N GLY A 675 -21.39 -20.96 -1.15
CA GLY A 675 -21.32 -19.86 -2.10
C GLY A 675 -21.67 -18.55 -1.43
N LYS A 676 -20.91 -17.50 -1.75
CA LYS A 676 -21.18 -16.12 -1.36
C LYS A 676 -20.99 -15.23 -2.57
N ALA A 677 -21.95 -14.36 -2.82
CA ALA A 677 -21.82 -13.32 -3.84
C ALA A 677 -22.23 -11.96 -3.25
N MET A 678 -21.52 -10.93 -3.62
CA MET A 678 -21.79 -9.55 -3.23
C MET A 678 -21.61 -8.65 -4.44
N ILE A 679 -22.49 -7.66 -4.57
CA ILE A 679 -22.36 -6.56 -5.52
C ILE A 679 -22.52 -5.24 -4.77
N ALA A 680 -21.74 -4.23 -5.15
CA ALA A 680 -21.87 -2.88 -4.61
C ALA A 680 -21.85 -1.87 -5.75
N GLN A 681 -22.73 -0.87 -5.68
CA GLN A 681 -22.85 0.19 -6.66
C GLN A 681 -22.93 1.54 -5.98
N GLN A 682 -22.10 2.48 -6.43
CA GLN A 682 -22.05 3.85 -5.93
C GLN A 682 -22.75 4.82 -6.87
N PHE A 683 -23.51 5.76 -6.30
CA PHE A 683 -24.20 6.85 -6.97
C PHE A 683 -23.90 8.17 -6.24
N GLY A 684 -22.83 8.83 -6.63
CA GLY A 684 -22.36 10.02 -5.92
C GLY A 684 -21.96 9.72 -4.47
N ARG A 685 -22.65 10.31 -3.50
CA ARG A 685 -22.45 10.06 -2.07
C ARG A 685 -23.20 8.83 -1.54
N HIS A 686 -24.07 8.24 -2.34
CA HIS A 686 -24.87 7.09 -1.98
C HIS A 686 -24.22 5.81 -2.49
N SER A 687 -24.35 4.71 -1.75
CA SER A 687 -23.97 3.37 -2.20
C SER A 687 -25.01 2.36 -1.74
N VAL A 688 -25.22 1.36 -2.58
CA VAL A 688 -26.07 0.20 -2.30
C VAL A 688 -25.23 -1.04 -2.50
N SER A 689 -25.27 -1.96 -1.55
CA SER A 689 -24.67 -3.27 -1.69
C SER A 689 -25.70 -4.36 -1.41
N ALA A 690 -25.58 -5.48 -2.10
CA ALA A 690 -26.40 -6.66 -1.88
C ALA A 690 -25.49 -7.88 -1.75
N THR A 691 -25.78 -8.72 -0.76
CA THR A 691 -25.07 -9.97 -0.50
C THR A 691 -26.06 -11.13 -0.49
N ILE A 692 -25.67 -12.23 -1.10
CA ILE A 692 -26.33 -13.52 -0.95
C ILE A 692 -25.28 -14.56 -0.51
N GLU A 693 -25.70 -15.45 0.38
CA GLU A 693 -24.84 -16.48 0.92
C GLU A 693 -25.65 -17.75 1.11
N GLY A 694 -25.09 -18.88 0.71
CA GLY A 694 -25.75 -20.17 0.84
C GLY A 694 -24.75 -21.30 1.03
N GLY A 695 -25.14 -22.30 1.78
CA GLY A 695 -24.31 -23.45 2.03
C GLY A 695 -25.15 -24.68 2.37
N LYS A 696 -24.62 -25.84 2.05
CA LYS A 696 -25.24 -27.12 2.38
C LYS A 696 -24.21 -28.23 2.51
N SER A 697 -24.33 -29.02 3.56
CA SER A 697 -23.62 -30.29 3.71
C SER A 697 -24.53 -31.44 3.28
N ILE A 698 -24.08 -32.23 2.34
CA ILE A 698 -24.83 -33.34 1.72
C ILE A 698 -24.09 -34.64 2.04
N GLY A 699 -24.83 -35.66 2.43
CA GLY A 699 -24.30 -37.00 2.78
C GLY A 699 -24.17 -37.19 4.28
N GLY A 700 -23.12 -37.86 4.71
CA GLY A 700 -22.91 -38.11 6.15
C GLY A 700 -22.72 -36.84 6.97
N THR A 701 -23.37 -36.75 8.13
CA THR A 701 -23.12 -35.71 9.09
C THR A 701 -22.01 -36.17 10.03
N ASN A 702 -20.88 -35.52 9.99
CA ASN A 702 -19.86 -35.65 11.04
C ASN A 702 -19.72 -34.30 11.75
N LEU A 703 -19.09 -34.33 12.89
CA LEU A 703 -19.00 -33.12 13.73
C LEU A 703 -18.05 -32.06 13.20
N ILE A 704 -17.22 -32.37 12.19
CA ILE A 704 -16.43 -31.36 11.47
C ILE A 704 -17.36 -30.45 10.65
N ASN A 705 -18.45 -31.01 10.09
CA ASN A 705 -19.39 -30.27 9.24
C ASN A 705 -20.75 -29.94 9.89
N ALA A 706 -21.02 -30.45 11.09
CA ALA A 706 -22.33 -30.27 11.76
C ALA A 706 -22.60 -28.79 12.11
N PHE A 707 -21.57 -27.99 12.38
CA PHE A 707 -21.66 -26.61 12.85
C PHE A 707 -20.85 -25.64 11.96
N ASN A 708 -20.78 -25.91 10.67
CA ASN A 708 -19.94 -25.14 9.76
C ASN A 708 -20.55 -23.81 9.34
N PHE A 709 -21.89 -23.69 9.40
CA PHE A 709 -22.56 -22.46 9.04
C PHE A 709 -23.17 -21.82 10.28
N THR A 710 -22.98 -20.51 10.38
CA THR A 710 -23.50 -19.71 11.49
C THR A 710 -24.12 -18.43 10.97
N LEU A 711 -25.16 -17.92 11.64
CA LEU A 711 -25.71 -16.59 11.46
C LEU A 711 -25.93 -15.93 12.82
N GLY A 712 -25.86 -14.63 12.82
CA GLY A 712 -25.94 -13.74 13.97
C GLY A 712 -24.76 -12.78 14.00
N GLY A 713 -24.98 -11.59 14.53
CA GLY A 713 -24.01 -10.51 14.57
C GLY A 713 -24.17 -9.49 13.43
N PHE A 714 -23.35 -8.46 13.48
CA PHE A 714 -23.44 -7.30 12.61
C PHE A 714 -23.36 -7.66 11.12
N GLN A 715 -24.31 -7.16 10.31
CA GLN A 715 -24.46 -7.47 8.88
C GLN A 715 -24.56 -8.98 8.55
N HIS A 716 -25.01 -9.77 9.52
CA HIS A 716 -25.21 -11.21 9.39
C HIS A 716 -26.39 -11.67 10.25
N LEU A 717 -27.54 -11.01 10.17
CA LEU A 717 -28.71 -10.98 11.06
C LEU A 717 -28.40 -10.22 12.37
N ALA A 718 -28.14 -8.93 12.27
CA ALA A 718 -27.60 -8.10 13.33
C ALA A 718 -28.45 -8.01 14.62
N ALA A 719 -29.75 -8.34 14.57
CA ALA A 719 -30.64 -8.39 15.74
C ALA A 719 -30.44 -9.68 16.60
N TYR A 720 -29.64 -10.62 16.11
CA TYR A 720 -29.29 -11.88 16.80
C TYR A 720 -27.86 -11.80 17.30
N ALA A 721 -27.55 -12.47 18.41
CA ALA A 721 -26.20 -12.55 18.95
C ALA A 721 -25.23 -13.23 17.94
N ALA A 722 -23.96 -12.96 18.05
CA ALA A 722 -22.95 -13.55 17.17
C ALA A 722 -23.01 -15.09 17.23
N ASP A 723 -23.05 -15.73 16.05
CA ASP A 723 -23.14 -17.20 15.89
C ASP A 723 -24.33 -17.84 16.62
N GLN A 724 -25.43 -17.09 16.85
CA GLN A 724 -26.63 -17.60 17.56
C GLN A 724 -27.34 -18.71 16.80
N LEU A 725 -27.31 -18.65 15.46
CA LEU A 725 -27.90 -19.69 14.60
C LEU A 725 -26.77 -20.51 14.02
N THR A 726 -26.79 -21.81 14.25
CA THR A 726 -25.71 -22.72 13.86
C THR A 726 -26.24 -24.00 13.26
N GLY A 727 -25.62 -24.51 12.21
CA GLY A 727 -26.06 -25.75 11.56
C GLY A 727 -25.22 -26.13 10.32
N ASN A 728 -25.78 -26.99 9.48
CA ASN A 728 -25.15 -27.56 8.28
C ASN A 728 -25.82 -27.17 6.95
N GLU A 729 -26.86 -26.33 7.01
CA GLU A 729 -27.48 -25.70 5.84
C GLU A 729 -27.66 -24.20 6.12
N LEU A 730 -27.38 -23.35 5.14
CA LEU A 730 -27.40 -21.90 5.24
C LEU A 730 -28.13 -21.28 4.06
N ALA A 731 -28.98 -20.31 4.34
CA ALA A 731 -29.44 -19.34 3.33
C ALA A 731 -29.52 -17.96 3.96
N TYR A 732 -28.90 -16.98 3.33
CA TYR A 732 -28.82 -15.61 3.81
C TYR A 732 -28.82 -14.61 2.67
N GLY A 733 -29.47 -13.48 2.88
CA GLY A 733 -29.47 -12.35 1.98
C GLY A 733 -29.49 -11.03 2.73
N ASN A 734 -28.81 -10.04 2.21
CA ASN A 734 -28.67 -8.72 2.82
C ASN A 734 -28.66 -7.66 1.71
N VAL A 735 -29.36 -6.54 1.99
CA VAL A 735 -29.24 -5.30 1.20
C VAL A 735 -28.89 -4.18 2.15
N THR A 736 -27.80 -3.46 1.86
CA THR A 736 -27.32 -2.34 2.67
C THR A 736 -27.27 -1.08 1.82
N TYR A 737 -27.85 -0.01 2.33
CA TYR A 737 -27.75 1.35 1.81
C TYR A 737 -26.87 2.20 2.71
N MET A 738 -25.99 3.00 2.11
CA MET A 738 -25.15 3.97 2.83
C MET A 738 -25.14 5.32 2.13
N ASN A 739 -25.08 6.39 2.94
CA ASN A 739 -24.88 7.76 2.49
C ASN A 739 -23.66 8.35 3.19
N GLN A 740 -22.67 8.76 2.42
CA GLN A 740 -21.48 9.44 2.91
C GLN A 740 -21.77 10.91 3.17
N LEU A 741 -21.84 11.29 4.44
CA LEU A 741 -22.17 12.66 4.86
C LEU A 741 -20.98 13.60 4.71
N MET A 742 -19.79 13.16 5.15
CA MET A 742 -18.59 13.99 5.23
C MET A 742 -17.34 13.19 4.86
N THR A 743 -16.36 13.87 4.29
CA THR A 743 -14.98 13.37 4.07
C THR A 743 -14.00 14.26 4.80
N PHE A 744 -12.90 13.68 5.31
CA PHE A 744 -11.87 14.39 6.05
C PHE A 744 -10.51 14.14 5.36
N ASN A 745 -9.87 15.22 4.91
CA ASN A 745 -8.66 15.10 4.07
C ASN A 745 -7.34 14.91 4.84
N ALA A 746 -7.31 15.10 6.16
CA ALA A 746 -6.07 15.07 6.94
C ALA A 746 -6.23 14.43 8.34
N SER A 747 -7.13 13.47 8.49
CA SER A 747 -7.47 12.84 9.76
C SER A 747 -7.26 11.33 9.66
N PRO A 748 -6.96 10.62 10.76
CA PRO A 748 -7.07 9.16 10.80
C PRO A 748 -8.50 8.68 10.52
N ILE A 749 -9.51 9.57 10.62
CA ILE A 749 -10.89 9.36 10.18
C ILE A 749 -11.01 9.91 8.75
N LYS A 750 -11.35 9.05 7.80
CA LYS A 750 -11.46 9.41 6.36
C LYS A 750 -12.86 9.88 5.97
N ALA A 751 -13.91 9.27 6.53
CA ALA A 751 -15.30 9.60 6.19
C ALA A 751 -16.27 9.26 7.33
N LEU A 752 -17.35 10.02 7.38
CA LEU A 752 -18.54 9.73 8.19
C LEU A 752 -19.67 9.34 7.25
N SER A 753 -20.34 8.21 7.53
CA SER A 753 -21.51 7.76 6.78
C SER A 753 -22.62 7.32 7.71
N VAL A 754 -23.84 7.33 7.20
CA VAL A 754 -25.01 6.72 7.82
C VAL A 754 -25.58 5.68 6.88
N GLY A 755 -26.19 4.62 7.43
CA GLY A 755 -26.72 3.56 6.61
C GLY A 755 -27.84 2.78 7.28
N ALA A 756 -28.48 1.96 6.45
CA ALA A 756 -29.46 0.98 6.88
C ALA A 756 -29.30 -0.33 6.12
N SER A 757 -29.58 -1.45 6.77
CA SER A 757 -29.63 -2.77 6.12
C SER A 757 -30.94 -3.49 6.41
N ALA A 758 -31.34 -4.32 5.44
CA ALA A 758 -32.39 -5.32 5.58
C ALA A 758 -31.77 -6.68 5.31
N GLU A 759 -31.97 -7.60 6.22
CA GLU A 759 -31.32 -8.89 6.27
C GLU A 759 -32.36 -9.99 6.45
N VAL A 760 -32.21 -11.10 5.75
CA VAL A 760 -33.05 -12.27 5.84
C VAL A 760 -32.25 -13.53 5.74
N GLY A 761 -32.48 -14.52 6.56
CA GLY A 761 -31.77 -15.79 6.50
C GLY A 761 -32.12 -16.76 7.60
N ASN A 762 -31.59 -17.94 7.51
CA ASN A 762 -31.63 -18.92 8.59
C ASN A 762 -30.51 -19.96 8.38
N VAL A 763 -30.25 -20.70 9.44
CA VAL A 763 -29.40 -21.89 9.44
C VAL A 763 -30.21 -23.06 9.93
N TRP A 764 -30.12 -24.19 9.25
CA TRP A 764 -30.80 -25.42 9.60
C TRP A 764 -29.83 -26.57 9.87
N SER A 765 -30.22 -27.49 10.70
CA SER A 765 -29.47 -28.73 10.95
C SER A 765 -30.31 -29.93 10.48
N SER A 766 -29.81 -30.68 9.51
CA SER A 766 -30.40 -31.97 9.16
C SER A 766 -30.05 -32.99 10.27
N GLY A 767 -31.03 -33.39 11.06
CA GLY A 767 -30.89 -34.44 12.10
C GLY A 767 -30.85 -33.95 13.56
N VAL A 768 -30.58 -32.65 13.82
CA VAL A 768 -30.74 -32.02 15.12
C VAL A 768 -31.57 -30.77 14.91
N GLN A 769 -32.75 -30.66 15.49
CA GLN A 769 -33.59 -29.47 15.36
C GLN A 769 -33.01 -28.33 16.19
N VAL A 770 -32.12 -27.58 15.59
CA VAL A 770 -31.64 -26.29 16.13
C VAL A 770 -32.02 -25.20 15.12
N GLY A 771 -33.04 -24.40 15.47
CA GLY A 771 -33.50 -23.30 14.63
C GLY A 771 -34.68 -23.64 13.72
N GLY A 772 -35.90 -23.51 14.20
CA GLY A 772 -37.14 -23.85 13.45
C GLY A 772 -37.30 -23.10 12.15
N GLY A 773 -37.71 -23.82 11.16
CA GLY A 773 -38.16 -23.68 9.77
C GLY A 773 -38.38 -22.36 9.05
N VAL A 774 -38.47 -21.22 9.69
CA VAL A 774 -38.84 -19.94 9.07
C VAL A 774 -37.62 -19.01 8.93
N LEU A 775 -37.51 -18.34 7.78
CA LEU A 775 -36.53 -17.30 7.58
C LEU A 775 -36.69 -16.19 8.62
N LYS A 776 -35.57 -15.86 9.28
CA LYS A 776 -35.47 -14.79 10.27
C LYS A 776 -35.13 -13.48 9.56
N GLN A 777 -35.55 -12.36 10.11
CA GLN A 777 -35.35 -11.03 9.53
C GLN A 777 -34.64 -10.15 10.54
N SER A 778 -33.85 -9.20 10.04
CA SER A 778 -33.20 -8.16 10.82
C SER A 778 -33.15 -6.85 10.04
N TYR A 779 -33.41 -5.75 10.68
CA TYR A 779 -33.36 -4.40 10.11
C TYR A 779 -32.42 -3.55 10.95
N THR A 780 -31.42 -2.95 10.31
CA THR A 780 -30.37 -2.27 11.02
C THR A 780 -30.23 -0.82 10.58
N PHE A 781 -30.06 0.09 11.53
CA PHE A 781 -29.70 1.48 11.29
C PHE A 781 -28.35 1.75 11.96
N PHE A 782 -27.41 2.34 11.22
CA PHE A 782 -26.07 2.53 11.74
C PHE A 782 -25.42 3.82 11.25
N THR A 783 -24.47 4.29 12.04
CA THR A 783 -23.46 5.29 11.68
C THR A 783 -22.12 4.58 11.52
N SER A 784 -21.33 4.98 10.56
CA SER A 784 -20.00 4.43 10.37
C SER A 784 -18.94 5.52 10.17
N LEU A 785 -17.77 5.30 10.76
CA LEU A 785 -16.57 6.10 10.57
C LEU A 785 -15.53 5.23 9.85
N SER A 786 -15.11 5.64 8.66
CA SER A 786 -13.99 5.01 7.99
C SER A 786 -12.69 5.50 8.63
N THR A 787 -11.92 4.61 9.27
CA THR A 787 -10.68 4.94 9.96
C THR A 787 -9.48 4.24 9.35
N ALA A 788 -8.28 4.65 9.74
CA ALA A 788 -7.03 3.98 9.34
C ALA A 788 -6.93 2.52 9.87
N PHE A 789 -7.67 2.18 10.94
CA PHE A 789 -7.69 0.85 11.55
C PHE A 789 -8.82 -0.04 11.05
N GLY A 790 -9.63 0.44 10.11
CA GLY A 790 -10.84 -0.17 9.60
C GLY A 790 -12.09 0.65 9.94
N PRO A 791 -13.27 0.25 9.44
CA PRO A 791 -14.52 0.94 9.73
C PRO A 791 -14.95 0.73 11.19
N LEU A 792 -15.39 1.81 11.83
CA LEU A 792 -16.07 1.77 13.13
C LEU A 792 -17.57 1.95 12.89
N TYR A 793 -18.37 1.00 13.30
CA TYR A 793 -19.81 1.01 13.19
C TYR A 793 -20.46 1.13 14.57
N MET A 794 -21.50 1.92 14.67
CA MET A 794 -22.38 1.99 15.82
C MET A 794 -23.83 2.00 15.32
N GLY A 795 -24.67 1.14 15.87
CA GLY A 795 -26.05 1.06 15.38
C GLY A 795 -26.99 0.25 16.22
N VAL A 796 -28.22 0.19 15.74
CA VAL A 796 -29.33 -0.53 16.35
C VAL A 796 -29.93 -1.47 15.32
N ALA A 797 -30.09 -2.72 15.68
CA ALA A 797 -30.77 -3.74 14.89
C ALA A 797 -32.10 -4.16 15.55
N LEU A 798 -33.11 -4.36 14.72
CA LEU A 798 -34.47 -4.72 15.11
C LEU A 798 -34.91 -5.95 14.36
N ALA A 799 -35.65 -6.85 15.00
CA ALA A 799 -36.27 -8.00 14.36
C ALA A 799 -37.72 -8.20 14.82
N PRO A 800 -38.54 -8.93 14.06
CA PRO A 800 -39.87 -9.35 14.48
C PRO A 800 -39.85 -10.05 15.85
N GLY A 801 -40.90 -9.91 16.61
CA GLY A 801 -40.97 -10.44 17.98
C GLY A 801 -40.35 -9.52 19.05
N GLY A 802 -40.02 -8.26 18.69
CA GLY A 802 -39.52 -7.26 19.64
C GLY A 802 -38.03 -7.40 19.96
N ARG A 803 -37.30 -8.25 19.22
CA ARG A 803 -35.86 -8.38 19.39
C ARG A 803 -35.17 -7.08 18.96
N ARG A 804 -34.18 -6.67 19.73
CA ARG A 804 -33.35 -5.50 19.47
C ARG A 804 -31.92 -5.75 19.94
N ASN A 805 -30.97 -5.22 19.19
CA ASN A 805 -29.56 -5.29 19.54
C ASN A 805 -28.91 -3.93 19.26
N ILE A 806 -28.14 -3.44 20.20
CA ILE A 806 -27.28 -2.26 20.04
C ILE A 806 -25.86 -2.77 19.93
N TYR A 807 -25.11 -2.29 18.95
CA TYR A 807 -23.75 -2.76 18.75
C TYR A 807 -22.77 -1.64 18.44
N LEU A 808 -21.53 -1.89 18.78
CA LEU A 808 -20.34 -1.13 18.41
C LEU A 808 -19.34 -2.12 17.81
N GLN A 809 -18.86 -1.85 16.59
CA GLN A 809 -17.91 -2.73 15.92
C GLN A 809 -16.81 -1.96 15.21
N LEU A 810 -15.56 -2.36 15.43
CA LEU A 810 -14.38 -1.90 14.72
C LEU A 810 -13.85 -3.03 13.84
N GLY A 811 -13.61 -2.76 12.56
CA GLY A 811 -13.10 -3.74 11.62
C GLY A 811 -14.07 -4.91 11.40
N ARG A 812 -13.52 -6.09 11.10
CA ARG A 812 -14.27 -7.35 10.97
C ARG A 812 -14.03 -8.26 12.15
N THR A 813 -15.09 -8.89 12.63
CA THR A 813 -15.05 -9.85 13.73
C THR A 813 -15.53 -11.26 13.34
N TYR A 814 -15.95 -11.46 12.10
CA TYR A 814 -16.48 -12.75 11.59
C TYR A 814 -15.74 -13.22 10.33
#